data_2ab76c89e545f35d9e898b8cf488f03a
#
_entry.id   2ab76c89e545f35d9e898b8cf488f03a
#
_cell.length_a   1.000
_cell.length_b   1.000
_cell.length_c   1.000
_cell.angle_alpha   90.00
_cell.angle_beta   90.00
_cell.angle_gamma   90.00
#
_symmetry.space_group_name_H-M   'P 1'
#
loop_
_entity.id
_entity.type
_entity.pdbx_description
1 polymer ?
#
loop_
_entity_poly.entity_id
_entity_poly.type
_entity_poly.pdbx_seq_one_letter_code
_entity_poly.pdbx_strand_id
1 'polypeptide(L)'
;MKKRIIFLIFFPFFIYAQXIGSLDGRILDDQDQQPLEGATVIIEGTSFGVVTDEDGYFVFENIPTKSYNLTISFLGYRTKTIYNVILKSFGTPTIQVLLEESSDELEEIILVQSPFRTTRETPLSTQTFSAVEIETYPGGNNDITKVVQSMPGISPSIGGFRNDIIIRGGAPNESVYYLDGIEIPNINHFSTQGSAGGPLGLLNVSFIREVTLSSSAFGAEYDNPLSGVLSFEQREGNSKRLAGNFRFGATEAGITLEGPLFKKKENKSAKTTFLFSVRRSYLQFLFELLDLPIRPDYWDYQWKINHKINKYNSLIFLGLGSIDDFSLRSPKVFDPXIQASXEXAPXIKQRTITAGLSWKKKYKDGNGLMTTSLSTNRLGNIFSRFRDNISQSNVVFENDSYEWETKIRLKSVRYFDNWKTVIGTNFQNSTYSNNTKNVLYGLNYSTKIKFLKFGLYARGERTFLNDRLDFSIGFRMDSDSFSEGSSLTDNFSPRLSFSYKLKPDNRFKWNLSIGRYYKMPTYTMLGYKDNNGNYLNKESKYTRSDHYVTGFEYNSSNSSRITIEGFYKRYSQYPVSLIDNVSLANKGGGFEVLGNEPISSDGKGKTYGIETLYQQKLNKNFYGVFAYTFFYSRFTSIXGEYLPSVWDSRHLISFSGGYKLKKNWEISARWRFSGKTPFVPVNIXATLVSYPEIILDYQKLGTVKLNTFNQADIRFDKKWNLKKLSFNLYFQIENFLVQSIPFPKEYGLNRDQSGLLIQPLSLVELSRDDRSNTPIPSIGFVXDF
;
A
#
# COMPACT_ATOMS: atom_id res chain seq x y z
N MET A 1 -9.93 31.28 -36.02
CA MET A 1 -11.03 31.68 -35.12
C MET A 1 -10.85 30.94 -33.78
N LYS A 2 -10.39 31.66 -32.77
CA LYS A 2 -10.21 31.11 -31.44
C LYS A 2 -11.56 31.03 -30.73
N LYS A 3 -12.07 29.83 -30.56
CA LYS A 3 -13.28 29.64 -29.77
C LYS A 3 -12.87 29.75 -28.29
N ARG A 4 -13.26 30.86 -27.68
CA ARG A 4 -13.12 31.02 -26.24
C ARG A 4 -14.23 30.23 -25.57
N ILE A 5 -13.86 29.14 -24.93
CA ILE A 5 -14.81 28.40 -24.08
C ILE A 5 -14.89 29.16 -22.76
N ILE A 6 -15.96 29.89 -22.58
CA ILE A 6 -16.23 30.57 -21.32
C ILE A 6 -16.92 29.57 -20.41
N PHE A 7 -16.19 29.09 -19.42
CA PHE A 7 -16.77 28.30 -18.37
C PHE A 7 -17.48 29.24 -17.40
N LEU A 8 -18.78 29.35 -17.56
CA LEU A 8 -19.61 30.09 -16.62
C LEU A 8 -19.85 29.19 -15.42
N ILE A 9 -19.03 29.36 -14.39
CA ILE A 9 -19.28 28.70 -13.12
C ILE A 9 -20.33 29.50 -12.38
N PHE A 10 -21.56 29.04 -12.44
CA PHE A 10 -22.64 29.61 -11.65
C PHE A 10 -22.48 29.11 -10.21
N PHE A 11 -21.91 29.95 -9.36
CA PHE A 11 -21.91 29.70 -7.93
C PHE A 11 -23.14 30.38 -7.34
N PRO A 12 -24.07 29.62 -6.74
CA PRO A 12 -25.17 30.27 -6.02
C PRO A 12 -24.61 30.92 -4.76
N PHE A 13 -24.79 32.21 -4.68
CA PHE A 13 -24.17 33.07 -3.70
C PHE A 13 -24.80 33.04 -2.31
N PHE A 14 -25.76 32.17 -2.04
CA PHE A 14 -26.38 32.16 -0.71
C PHE A 14 -26.43 30.74 -0.14
N ILE A 15 -25.27 30.33 0.36
CA ILE A 15 -25.22 29.07 1.08
C ILE A 15 -24.90 29.41 2.54
N TYR A 16 -25.89 29.24 3.40
CA TYR A 16 -25.67 29.40 4.84
C TYR A 16 -24.82 28.24 5.31
N ALA A 17 -23.61 28.55 5.68
CA ALA A 17 -22.69 27.56 6.21
C ALA A 17 -23.24 27.06 7.57
N GLN A 18 -23.34 25.77 7.73
CA GLN A 18 -23.73 25.20 9.00
C GLN A 18 -22.47 25.00 9.85
N UNK A 19 -22.40 25.46 10.76
CA UNK A 19 -21.34 25.45 11.55
C UNK A 19 -21.27 24.39 12.46
N ILE A 20 -22.31 23.77 12.53
CA ILE A 20 -22.37 22.69 13.52
C ILE A 20 -22.56 21.35 12.84
N GLY A 21 -22.11 20.30 13.49
CA GLY A 21 -22.27 18.94 13.05
C GLY A 21 -22.32 17.99 14.23
N SER A 22 -22.32 16.70 13.95
CA SER A 22 -22.32 15.68 14.98
C SER A 22 -21.16 14.73 14.79
N LEU A 23 -20.76 14.09 15.88
CA LEU A 23 -19.68 13.12 15.91
C LEU A 23 -20.08 11.97 16.80
N ASP A 24 -19.97 10.76 16.32
CA ASP A 24 -20.25 9.59 17.13
C ASP A 24 -19.12 8.58 17.04
N GLY A 25 -19.08 7.70 18.03
CA GLY A 25 -18.04 6.70 18.07
C GLY A 25 -18.32 5.59 19.04
N ARG A 26 -17.40 4.67 19.11
CA ARG A 26 -17.52 3.50 19.97
C ARG A 26 -16.18 3.20 20.63
N ILE A 27 -16.21 2.95 21.94
CA ILE A 27 -15.01 2.67 22.73
C ILE A 27 -15.03 1.20 23.15
N LEU A 28 -13.95 0.47 22.82
CA LEU A 28 -13.85 -0.95 23.10
C LEU A 28 -12.53 -1.24 23.84
N ASP A 29 -12.51 -2.35 24.57
CA ASP A 29 -11.27 -2.88 25.12
C ASP A 29 -10.39 -3.45 24.01
N ASP A 30 -9.11 -3.16 24.06
CA ASP A 30 -8.16 -3.58 23.01
C ASP A 30 -7.97 -5.10 22.96
N GLN A 31 -8.05 -5.76 24.11
CA GLN A 31 -7.77 -7.20 24.18
C GLN A 31 -8.95 -8.06 23.76
N ASP A 32 -10.11 -7.83 24.38
CA ASP A 32 -11.26 -8.69 24.16
C ASP A 32 -12.35 -8.01 23.33
N GLN A 33 -12.17 -6.72 22.99
CA GLN A 33 -13.06 -5.92 22.18
C GLN A 33 -14.47 -5.79 22.74
N GLN A 34 -14.58 -5.91 24.08
CA GLN A 34 -15.83 -5.64 24.77
C GLN A 34 -16.07 -4.14 24.85
N PRO A 35 -17.33 -3.70 24.75
CA PRO A 35 -17.62 -2.28 24.89
C PRO A 35 -17.32 -1.78 26.29
N LEU A 36 -16.86 -0.54 26.38
CA LEU A 36 -16.55 0.10 27.64
C LEU A 36 -17.62 1.13 27.97
N GLU A 37 -18.49 0.77 28.92
CA GLU A 37 -19.53 1.65 29.42
C GLU A 37 -18.93 2.61 30.46
N GLY A 38 -19.24 3.90 30.34
CA GLY A 38 -18.78 4.89 31.30
C GLY A 38 -17.46 5.55 30.96
N ALA A 39 -16.90 5.28 29.79
CA ALA A 39 -15.70 5.98 29.36
C ALA A 39 -16.01 7.43 29.02
N THR A 40 -15.10 8.33 29.38
CA THR A 40 -15.27 9.77 29.16
C THR A 40 -14.59 10.17 27.87
N VAL A 41 -15.27 10.93 27.02
CA VAL A 41 -14.72 11.49 25.79
C VAL A 41 -14.81 13.00 25.87
N ILE A 42 -13.67 13.68 25.70
CA ILE A 42 -13.61 15.15 25.78
C ILE A 42 -13.03 15.65 24.47
N ILE A 43 -13.65 16.70 23.92
CA ILE A 43 -13.09 17.42 22.77
C ILE A 43 -12.11 18.45 23.31
N GLU A 44 -10.82 18.29 23.03
CA GLU A 44 -9.79 19.14 23.55
C GLU A 44 -10.01 20.60 23.15
N GLY A 45 -9.74 21.52 24.07
CA GLY A 45 -9.89 22.94 23.84
C GLY A 45 -11.31 23.44 23.87
N THR A 46 -12.25 22.59 24.29
CA THR A 46 -13.66 22.95 24.42
C THR A 46 -14.20 22.44 25.76
N SER A 47 -15.44 22.82 26.06
CA SER A 47 -16.16 22.29 27.23
C SER A 47 -16.99 21.05 26.89
N PHE A 48 -16.94 20.57 25.66
CA PHE A 48 -17.76 19.43 25.25
C PHE A 48 -17.19 18.12 25.77
N GLY A 49 -18.03 17.35 26.44
CA GLY A 49 -17.67 16.03 26.94
C GLY A 49 -18.89 15.13 27.00
N VAL A 50 -18.70 13.84 26.81
CA VAL A 50 -19.78 12.85 26.90
C VAL A 50 -19.21 11.57 27.53
N VAL A 51 -20.13 10.68 27.91
CA VAL A 51 -19.79 9.39 28.51
C VAL A 51 -20.44 8.30 27.66
N THR A 52 -19.74 7.17 27.49
CA THR A 52 -20.23 6.08 26.67
C THR A 52 -21.38 5.32 27.35
N ASP A 53 -22.26 4.77 26.51
CA ASP A 53 -23.39 3.94 26.97
C ASP A 53 -23.00 2.47 27.13
N GLU A 54 -23.97 1.60 27.37
CA GLU A 54 -23.74 0.16 27.61
C GLU A 54 -23.12 -0.57 26.43
N ASP A 55 -23.28 -0.05 25.24
CA ASP A 55 -22.68 -0.61 24.03
C ASP A 55 -21.36 0.09 23.64
N GLY A 56 -20.89 0.97 24.51
CA GLY A 56 -19.64 1.70 24.27
C GLY A 56 -19.79 2.89 23.33
N TYR A 57 -21.02 3.26 22.98
CA TYR A 57 -21.26 4.36 22.04
C TYR A 57 -21.29 5.71 22.74
N PHE A 58 -20.81 6.72 22.03
CA PHE A 58 -20.94 8.12 22.42
C PHE A 58 -21.38 8.94 21.21
N VAL A 59 -22.05 10.07 21.49
CA VAL A 59 -22.48 11.01 20.45
C VAL A 59 -22.27 12.43 20.95
N PHE A 60 -21.66 13.27 20.11
CA PHE A 60 -21.68 14.71 20.28
C PHE A 60 -22.59 15.32 19.23
N GLU A 61 -23.44 16.24 19.64
CA GLU A 61 -24.32 16.95 18.71
C GLU A 61 -24.09 18.45 18.81
N ASN A 62 -24.33 19.16 17.71
CA ASN A 62 -24.25 20.61 17.64
C ASN A 62 -22.85 21.15 17.98
N ILE A 63 -21.83 20.52 17.45
CA ILE A 63 -20.45 20.91 17.66
C ILE A 63 -20.00 21.77 16.47
N PRO A 64 -19.30 22.89 16.69
CA PRO A 64 -18.81 23.68 15.55
C PRO A 64 -17.89 22.85 14.64
N THR A 65 -18.07 23.03 13.34
CA THR A 65 -17.32 22.23 12.35
C THR A 65 -15.88 22.74 12.26
N LYS A 66 -14.97 21.87 12.65
CA LYS A 66 -13.52 22.07 12.45
C LYS A 66 -12.78 20.79 12.80
N SER A 67 -11.46 20.84 12.84
CA SER A 67 -10.64 19.69 13.24
C SER A 67 -10.41 19.73 14.75
N TYR A 68 -10.55 18.60 15.40
CA TYR A 68 -10.40 18.46 16.84
C TYR A 68 -9.52 17.30 17.20
N ASN A 69 -8.90 17.37 18.37
CA ASN A 69 -8.34 16.20 19.04
C ASN A 69 -9.31 15.78 20.14
N LEU A 70 -9.49 14.45 20.28
CA LEU A 70 -10.39 13.89 21.29
C LEU A 70 -9.56 13.14 22.33
N THR A 71 -9.82 13.35 23.60
CA THR A 71 -9.19 12.61 24.68
C THR A 71 -10.19 11.67 25.32
N ILE A 72 -9.84 10.39 25.35
CA ILE A 72 -10.69 9.33 25.91
C ILE A 72 -10.01 8.77 27.14
N SER A 73 -10.75 8.72 28.25
CA SER A 73 -10.24 8.19 29.50
C SER A 73 -11.24 7.25 30.16
N PHE A 74 -10.73 6.25 30.86
CA PHE A 74 -11.54 5.29 31.58
C PHE A 74 -10.70 4.69 32.70
N LEU A 75 -11.32 4.52 33.86
CA LEU A 75 -10.59 3.98 35.03
C LEU A 75 -10.04 2.58 34.70
N GLY A 76 -8.77 2.39 34.98
CA GLY A 76 -8.07 1.14 34.67
C GLY A 76 -7.53 1.04 33.27
N TYR A 77 -7.61 2.10 32.47
CA TYR A 77 -7.15 2.13 31.09
C TYR A 77 -6.24 3.31 30.85
N ARG A 78 -5.34 3.18 29.89
CA ARG A 78 -4.47 4.29 29.48
C ARG A 78 -5.32 5.33 28.74
N THR A 79 -5.08 6.60 29.03
CA THR A 79 -5.74 7.71 28.35
C THR A 79 -5.22 7.78 26.91
N LYS A 80 -6.16 7.91 25.97
CA LYS A 80 -5.81 7.93 24.54
C LYS A 80 -6.35 9.19 23.89
N THR A 81 -5.55 9.78 23.00
CA THR A 81 -5.96 10.92 22.20
C THR A 81 -6.07 10.50 20.74
N ILE A 82 -7.20 10.83 20.12
CA ILE A 82 -7.41 10.64 18.68
C ILE A 82 -7.19 12.01 18.04
N TYR A 83 -6.21 12.09 17.15
CA TYR A 83 -5.77 13.36 16.58
C TYR A 83 -6.43 13.63 15.25
N ASN A 84 -6.70 14.89 15.00
CA ASN A 84 -7.12 15.40 13.69
C ASN A 84 -8.44 14.79 13.22
N VAL A 85 -9.45 14.85 14.12
CA VAL A 85 -10.80 14.41 13.75
C VAL A 85 -11.49 15.58 13.06
N ILE A 86 -11.80 15.41 11.78
CA ILE A 86 -12.48 16.46 11.01
C ILE A 86 -13.98 16.31 11.21
N LEU A 87 -14.57 17.25 11.92
CA LEU A 87 -16.00 17.25 12.20
C LEU A 87 -16.69 18.10 11.15
N LYS A 88 -17.51 17.44 10.33
CA LYS A 88 -18.24 18.07 9.23
C LYS A 88 -19.70 18.23 9.63
N SER A 89 -20.41 19.11 8.92
CA SER A 89 -21.84 19.23 9.12
C SER A 89 -22.56 17.95 8.70
N PHE A 90 -21.96 17.17 7.78
CA PHE A 90 -22.55 15.95 7.26
C PHE A 90 -21.42 15.02 6.83
N GLY A 91 -21.60 13.74 7.05
CA GLY A 91 -20.65 12.75 6.55
C GLY A 91 -19.44 12.49 7.45
N THR A 92 -19.47 12.91 8.71
CA THR A 92 -18.40 12.58 9.64
C THR A 92 -18.47 11.08 9.94
N PRO A 93 -17.39 10.31 9.67
CA PRO A 93 -17.44 8.87 9.94
C PRO A 93 -17.50 8.55 11.42
N THR A 94 -18.11 7.43 11.76
CA THR A 94 -18.12 6.91 13.13
C THR A 94 -16.70 6.48 13.51
N ILE A 95 -16.26 6.88 14.71
CA ILE A 95 -14.90 6.58 15.20
C ILE A 95 -14.96 5.32 16.04
N GLN A 96 -14.00 4.41 15.82
CA GLN A 96 -13.82 3.25 16.69
C GLN A 96 -12.50 3.40 17.43
N VAL A 97 -12.53 3.29 18.77
CA VAL A 97 -11.37 3.50 19.62
C VAL A 97 -11.13 2.27 20.46
N LEU A 98 -9.91 1.77 20.46
CA LEU A 98 -9.49 0.65 21.28
C LEU A 98 -8.61 1.19 22.42
N LEU A 99 -9.01 0.94 23.68
CA LEU A 99 -8.25 1.37 24.86
C LEU A 99 -7.48 0.20 25.44
N GLU A 100 -6.23 0.48 25.81
CA GLU A 100 -5.37 -0.50 26.46
C GLU A 100 -5.55 -0.44 27.97
N GLU A 101 -5.74 -1.62 28.57
CA GLU A 101 -5.83 -1.73 30.02
C GLU A 101 -4.48 -1.39 30.66
N SER A 102 -4.52 -0.67 31.76
CA SER A 102 -3.32 -0.31 32.52
C SER A 102 -3.33 -1.06 33.83
N SER A 103 -2.23 -1.77 34.13
CA SER A 103 -2.08 -2.51 35.36
C SER A 103 -1.48 -1.67 36.50
N ASP A 104 -1.09 -0.44 36.24
CA ASP A 104 -0.42 0.38 37.23
C ASP A 104 -1.42 1.13 38.12
N GLU A 105 -1.39 0.81 39.39
CA GLU A 105 -2.21 1.45 40.43
C GLU A 105 -1.55 2.73 40.97
N LEU A 106 -0.62 3.34 40.23
CA LEU A 106 0.08 4.50 40.74
C LEU A 106 -0.82 5.75 40.64
N GLU A 107 -1.12 6.28 41.79
CA GLU A 107 -2.12 7.35 41.97
C GLU A 107 -1.77 8.70 41.37
N GLU A 108 -0.57 8.89 40.83
CA GLU A 108 -0.12 10.24 40.47
C GLU A 108 0.31 10.44 39.02
N ILE A 109 0.35 9.39 38.19
CA ILE A 109 0.79 9.55 36.81
C ILE A 109 -0.33 9.10 35.87
N ILE A 110 -0.84 10.05 35.09
CA ILE A 110 -1.78 9.72 34.02
C ILE A 110 -0.97 9.05 32.91
N LEU A 111 -1.23 7.76 32.69
CA LEU A 111 -0.57 7.03 31.62
C LEU A 111 -1.30 7.31 30.31
N VAL A 112 -0.59 7.86 29.35
CA VAL A 112 -1.13 8.23 28.05
C VAL A 112 -0.66 7.20 27.03
N GLN A 113 -1.62 6.65 26.28
CA GLN A 113 -1.33 5.74 25.18
C GLN A 113 -0.70 6.51 24.05
N SER A 114 0.44 6.02 23.54
CA SER A 114 1.10 6.68 22.41
C SER A 114 0.18 6.65 21.17
N PRO A 115 0.10 7.76 20.43
CA PRO A 115 -0.65 7.74 19.16
C PRO A 115 0.09 7.00 18.06
N PHE A 116 1.36 6.61 18.30
CA PHE A 116 2.19 5.94 17.31
C PHE A 116 2.13 4.44 17.62
N ARG A 117 1.29 3.75 16.89
CA ARG A 117 0.89 2.38 17.19
C ARG A 117 2.05 1.41 16.99
N THR A 118 2.43 0.75 18.06
CA THR A 118 3.36 -0.37 18.02
C THR A 118 2.79 -1.52 18.85
N THR A 119 3.30 -2.71 18.63
CA THR A 119 2.92 -3.89 19.39
C THR A 119 4.18 -4.52 19.99
N ARG A 120 4.01 -5.45 20.90
CA ARG A 120 5.17 -6.18 21.43
C ARG A 120 5.89 -6.94 20.33
N GLU A 121 5.13 -7.47 19.36
CA GLU A 121 5.70 -8.22 18.24
C GLU A 121 6.42 -7.29 17.26
N THR A 122 5.88 -6.11 17.02
CA THR A 122 6.43 -5.14 16.08
C THR A 122 6.65 -3.81 16.80
N PRO A 123 7.73 -3.72 17.60
CA PRO A 123 7.97 -2.51 18.41
C PRO A 123 8.65 -1.40 17.61
N LEU A 124 9.10 -1.67 16.40
CA LEU A 124 9.84 -0.72 15.59
C LEU A 124 9.47 -0.92 14.12
N SER A 125 9.99 -0.05 13.25
CA SER A 125 9.83 -0.16 11.80
C SER A 125 8.37 -0.18 11.37
N THR A 126 7.50 0.54 12.09
CA THR A 126 6.08 0.55 11.77
C THR A 126 5.57 1.99 11.69
N GLN A 127 4.72 2.25 10.69
CA GLN A 127 4.12 3.56 10.43
C GLN A 127 2.64 3.38 10.19
N THR A 128 1.83 4.28 10.72
CA THR A 128 0.39 4.24 10.53
C THR A 128 -0.09 5.60 10.03
N PHE A 129 -0.89 5.59 8.97
CA PHE A 129 -1.58 6.78 8.45
C PHE A 129 -3.08 6.64 8.70
N SER A 130 -3.67 7.69 9.24
CA SER A 130 -5.11 7.76 9.42
C SER A 130 -5.80 8.12 8.09
N ALA A 131 -7.12 7.92 8.04
CA ALA A 131 -7.91 8.30 6.87
C ALA A 131 -7.76 9.77 6.53
N VAL A 132 -7.73 10.64 7.54
CA VAL A 132 -7.62 12.09 7.32
C VAL A 132 -6.27 12.43 6.69
N GLU A 133 -5.19 11.84 7.20
CA GLU A 133 -3.87 12.08 6.64
C GLU A 133 -3.78 11.63 5.18
N ILE A 134 -4.46 10.54 4.84
CA ILE A 134 -4.49 10.02 3.46
C ILE A 134 -5.29 10.96 2.54
N GLU A 135 -6.46 11.40 3.00
CA GLU A 135 -7.37 12.20 2.18
C GLU A 135 -6.80 13.56 1.80
N THR A 136 -5.99 14.16 2.67
CA THR A 136 -5.44 15.50 2.44
C THR A 136 -4.01 15.45 1.89
N TYR A 137 -3.50 14.29 1.55
CA TYR A 137 -2.11 14.10 1.16
C TYR A 137 -1.83 14.74 -0.20
N PRO A 138 -0.83 15.65 -0.30
CA PRO A 138 -0.51 16.28 -1.59
C PRO A 138 0.01 15.26 -2.59
N GLY A 139 -0.46 15.36 -3.82
CA GLY A 139 -0.05 14.44 -4.87
C GLY A 139 -0.67 13.06 -4.81
N GLY A 140 -1.50 12.80 -3.78
CA GLY A 140 -2.13 11.49 -3.61
C GLY A 140 -3.25 11.20 -4.60
N ASN A 141 -3.99 12.21 -5.01
CA ASN A 141 -5.05 12.09 -6.03
C ASN A 141 -6.06 10.99 -5.72
N ASN A 142 -6.43 10.84 -4.44
CA ASN A 142 -7.32 9.79 -3.97
C ASN A 142 -6.78 8.38 -4.22
N ASP A 143 -5.47 8.26 -4.36
CA ASP A 143 -4.79 7.00 -4.61
C ASP A 143 -4.01 6.60 -3.37
N ILE A 144 -4.51 5.61 -2.62
CA ILE A 144 -3.91 5.18 -1.36
C ILE A 144 -2.48 4.69 -1.58
N THR A 145 -2.23 4.01 -2.70
CA THR A 145 -0.90 3.46 -2.95
C THR A 145 0.13 4.58 -3.16
N LYS A 146 -0.28 5.70 -3.76
CA LYS A 146 0.62 6.84 -3.89
C LYS A 146 0.99 7.43 -2.54
N VAL A 147 0.04 7.43 -1.60
CA VAL A 147 0.32 7.88 -0.23
C VAL A 147 1.29 6.91 0.45
N VAL A 148 1.04 5.61 0.32
CA VAL A 148 1.92 4.58 0.89
C VAL A 148 3.34 4.71 0.33
N GLN A 149 3.46 4.99 -0.96
CA GLN A 149 4.78 5.11 -1.59
C GLN A 149 5.62 6.24 -1.00
N SER A 150 4.99 7.19 -0.33
CA SER A 150 5.69 8.31 0.31
C SER A 150 6.00 8.07 1.79
N MET A 151 5.69 6.88 2.31
CA MET A 151 6.06 6.53 3.68
C MET A 151 7.59 6.41 3.82
N PRO A 152 8.13 6.59 5.04
CA PRO A 152 9.57 6.50 5.26
C PRO A 152 10.15 5.17 4.77
N GLY A 153 11.33 5.24 4.15
CA GLY A 153 12.04 4.06 3.68
C GLY A 153 11.61 3.51 2.34
N ILE A 154 10.60 4.10 1.72
CA ILE A 154 10.11 3.64 0.42
C ILE A 154 10.69 4.54 -0.68
N SER A 155 11.32 3.91 -1.67
CA SER A 155 11.90 4.62 -2.79
C SER A 155 10.84 5.03 -3.80
N PRO A 156 10.94 6.22 -4.40
CA PRO A 156 10.08 6.51 -5.55
C PRO A 156 10.47 5.60 -6.72
N SER A 157 9.49 5.27 -7.55
CA SER A 157 9.77 4.54 -8.78
C SER A 157 10.50 5.43 -9.78
N ILE A 158 11.13 4.82 -10.76
CA ILE A 158 11.81 5.59 -11.81
C ILE A 158 10.77 6.46 -12.52
N GLY A 159 11.06 7.75 -12.61
CA GLY A 159 10.14 8.72 -13.16
C GLY A 159 9.04 9.15 -12.19
N GLY A 160 8.87 8.47 -11.08
CA GLY A 160 7.94 8.87 -10.03
C GLY A 160 6.47 8.62 -10.31
N PHE A 161 6.13 7.86 -11.36
CA PHE A 161 4.72 7.71 -11.74
C PHE A 161 4.12 6.35 -11.39
N ARG A 162 4.93 5.34 -11.12
CA ARG A 162 4.42 4.02 -10.71
C ARG A 162 4.33 3.91 -9.20
N ASN A 163 3.48 3.02 -8.76
CA ASN A 163 3.22 2.76 -7.33
C ASN A 163 3.92 1.49 -6.86
N ASP A 164 5.14 1.28 -7.29
CA ASP A 164 5.92 0.15 -6.78
C ASP A 164 6.30 0.39 -5.33
N ILE A 165 6.21 -0.64 -4.50
CA ILE A 165 6.52 -0.55 -3.08
C ILE A 165 7.92 -1.12 -2.88
N ILE A 166 8.91 -0.23 -2.84
CA ILE A 166 10.32 -0.56 -2.72
C ILE A 166 10.79 -0.12 -1.33
N ILE A 167 10.95 -1.06 -0.42
CA ILE A 167 11.18 -0.75 1.00
C ILE A 167 12.62 -1.05 1.36
N ARG A 168 13.34 -0.02 1.82
CA ARG A 168 14.71 -0.16 2.31
C ARG A 168 15.59 -0.96 1.35
N GLY A 169 15.43 -0.70 0.06
CA GLY A 169 16.24 -1.32 -0.98
C GLY A 169 15.85 -2.72 -1.41
N GLY A 170 14.73 -3.25 -0.92
CA GLY A 170 14.21 -4.53 -1.37
C GLY A 170 13.48 -4.42 -2.71
N ALA A 171 13.24 -5.56 -3.35
CA ALA A 171 12.62 -5.57 -4.67
C ALA A 171 11.09 -5.35 -4.58
N PRO A 172 10.45 -5.00 -5.70
CA PRO A 172 9.01 -4.69 -5.66
C PRO A 172 8.10 -5.87 -5.29
N ASN A 173 8.56 -7.11 -5.44
CA ASN A 173 7.72 -8.28 -5.13
C ASN A 173 7.92 -8.80 -3.72
N GLU A 174 8.45 -7.98 -2.80
CA GLU A 174 8.82 -8.46 -1.46
C GLU A 174 7.84 -8.05 -0.38
N SER A 175 6.69 -7.51 -0.74
CA SER A 175 5.68 -7.07 0.23
C SER A 175 4.39 -7.85 0.08
N VAL A 176 3.62 -7.92 1.17
CA VAL A 176 2.30 -8.55 1.18
C VAL A 176 1.26 -7.51 1.63
N TYR A 177 0.01 -7.72 1.22
CA TYR A 177 -1.07 -6.75 1.39
C TYR A 177 -2.28 -7.42 2.01
N TYR A 178 -2.85 -6.78 3.02
CA TYR A 178 -4.01 -7.31 3.74
C TYR A 178 -5.09 -6.25 3.86
N LEU A 179 -6.33 -6.67 3.63
CA LEU A 179 -7.52 -5.83 3.73
C LEU A 179 -8.39 -6.44 4.82
N ASP A 180 -8.47 -5.79 6.00
CA ASP A 180 -9.17 -6.32 7.16
C ASP A 180 -8.74 -7.77 7.49
N GLY A 181 -7.45 -8.06 7.38
CA GLY A 181 -6.91 -9.38 7.69
C GLY A 181 -7.00 -10.39 6.56
N ILE A 182 -7.60 -10.03 5.44
CA ILE A 182 -7.71 -10.89 4.27
C ILE A 182 -6.64 -10.48 3.25
N GLU A 183 -5.81 -11.42 2.86
CA GLU A 183 -4.74 -11.15 1.93
C GLU A 183 -5.28 -10.85 0.53
N ILE A 184 -4.78 -9.78 -0.09
CA ILE A 184 -5.13 -9.42 -1.46
C ILE A 184 -3.85 -9.48 -2.31
N PRO A 185 -3.98 -9.94 -3.58
CA PRO A 185 -2.76 -10.19 -4.36
C PRO A 185 -2.10 -8.94 -4.91
N ASN A 186 -2.86 -7.86 -5.12
CA ASN A 186 -2.31 -6.62 -5.64
C ASN A 186 -3.12 -5.44 -5.14
N ILE A 187 -2.53 -4.25 -5.25
CA ILE A 187 -3.16 -3.01 -4.81
C ILE A 187 -3.19 -1.97 -5.93
N ASN A 188 -2.89 -2.38 -7.16
CA ASN A 188 -2.81 -1.47 -8.29
C ASN A 188 -3.56 -1.99 -9.50
N HIS A 189 -4.10 -1.06 -10.30
CA HIS A 189 -4.55 -1.34 -11.66
C HIS A 189 -3.33 -1.56 -12.57
N PHE A 190 -3.50 -2.38 -13.59
CA PHE A 190 -2.44 -2.67 -14.58
C PHE A 190 -1.15 -3.14 -13.89
N SER A 191 -1.31 -4.04 -12.93
CA SER A 191 -0.19 -4.47 -12.11
C SER A 191 0.76 -5.38 -12.89
N THR A 192 2.04 -5.28 -12.54
CA THR A 192 3.08 -6.17 -13.05
C THR A 192 2.84 -7.56 -12.45
N GLN A 193 2.67 -8.56 -13.31
CA GLN A 193 2.48 -9.92 -12.82
C GLN A 193 3.78 -10.41 -12.17
N GLY A 194 3.65 -10.92 -10.96
CA GLY A 194 4.78 -11.38 -10.15
C GLY A 194 5.32 -10.34 -9.19
N SER A 195 4.88 -9.07 -9.25
CA SER A 195 5.37 -8.05 -8.32
C SER A 195 4.30 -7.13 -7.74
N ALA A 196 3.13 -7.00 -8.37
CA ALA A 196 2.01 -6.18 -7.91
C ALA A 196 2.19 -4.66 -8.02
N GLY A 197 3.29 -4.18 -8.55
CA GLY A 197 3.44 -2.74 -8.84
C GLY A 197 2.60 -2.32 -10.04
N GLY A 198 2.22 -1.05 -10.10
CA GLY A 198 1.42 -0.55 -11.20
C GLY A 198 1.26 0.96 -11.11
N PRO A 199 0.60 1.57 -12.09
CA PRO A 199 0.55 3.04 -12.14
C PRO A 199 -0.54 3.68 -11.30
N LEU A 200 -1.61 2.96 -10.95
CA LEU A 200 -2.78 3.55 -10.29
C LEU A 200 -3.30 2.60 -9.21
N GLY A 201 -3.65 3.16 -8.05
CA GLY A 201 -4.12 2.37 -6.93
C GLY A 201 -5.52 1.84 -7.08
N LEU A 202 -5.74 0.66 -6.56
CA LEU A 202 -6.99 -0.09 -6.67
C LEU A 202 -7.94 0.15 -5.50
N LEU A 203 -7.42 0.54 -4.34
CA LEU A 203 -8.22 0.66 -3.13
C LEU A 203 -8.87 2.04 -3.05
N ASN A 204 -10.11 2.07 -2.57
CA ASN A 204 -10.89 3.31 -2.47
C ASN A 204 -10.63 4.00 -1.13
N VAL A 205 -10.19 5.26 -1.21
CA VAL A 205 -9.86 6.03 0.00
C VAL A 205 -11.08 6.22 0.91
N SER A 206 -12.29 6.19 0.36
CA SER A 206 -13.51 6.34 1.15
C SER A 206 -13.75 5.17 2.11
N PHE A 207 -13.10 4.02 1.89
CA PHE A 207 -13.27 2.85 2.73
C PHE A 207 -12.29 2.78 3.89
N ILE A 208 -11.19 3.53 3.82
CA ILE A 208 -10.04 3.30 4.68
C ILE A 208 -10.23 4.00 6.02
N ARG A 209 -9.99 3.27 7.11
CA ARG A 209 -9.85 3.83 8.44
C ARG A 209 -8.39 4.15 8.74
N GLU A 210 -7.50 3.21 8.45
CA GLU A 210 -6.06 3.44 8.60
C GLU A 210 -5.26 2.45 7.77
N VAL A 211 -4.02 2.83 7.49
CA VAL A 211 -3.07 1.99 6.77
C VAL A 211 -1.82 1.86 7.64
N THR A 212 -1.37 0.64 7.86
CA THR A 212 -0.16 0.37 8.63
C THR A 212 0.87 -0.30 7.74
N LEU A 213 2.08 0.25 7.74
CA LEU A 213 3.23 -0.35 7.06
C LEU A 213 4.20 -0.86 8.11
N SER A 214 4.58 -2.13 7.99
CA SER A 214 5.69 -2.70 8.76
C SER A 214 6.82 -3.00 7.80
N SER A 215 7.99 -2.40 8.06
CA SER A 215 9.18 -2.59 7.21
C SER A 215 10.09 -3.68 7.78
N SER A 216 9.79 -4.20 8.94
CA SER A 216 10.48 -5.32 9.58
C SER A 216 9.62 -5.80 10.75
N ALA A 217 10.13 -6.79 11.50
CA ALA A 217 9.44 -7.35 12.67
C ALA A 217 8.02 -7.79 12.31
N PHE A 218 7.90 -8.52 11.20
CA PHE A 218 6.59 -8.91 10.67
C PHE A 218 5.88 -9.87 11.63
N GLY A 219 4.59 -9.67 11.78
CA GLY A 219 3.78 -10.54 12.61
C GLY A 219 3.81 -11.99 12.14
N ALA A 220 3.75 -12.93 13.09
CA ALA A 220 3.81 -14.35 12.74
C ALA A 220 2.65 -14.80 11.87
N GLU A 221 1.54 -14.06 11.89
CA GLU A 221 0.38 -14.39 11.06
C GLU A 221 0.59 -14.12 9.57
N TYR A 222 1.65 -13.44 9.17
CA TYR A 222 1.89 -13.08 7.78
C TYR A 222 2.92 -14.00 7.15
N ASP A 223 2.52 -14.70 6.11
CA ASP A 223 3.44 -15.50 5.30
C ASP A 223 3.88 -14.70 4.08
N ASN A 224 5.08 -14.99 3.61
CA ASN A 224 5.66 -14.44 2.38
C ASN A 224 6.29 -13.05 2.44
N PRO A 225 6.23 -12.20 3.47
CA PRO A 225 6.89 -10.91 3.35
C PRO A 225 8.40 -11.03 3.48
N LEU A 226 9.13 -10.31 2.65
CA LEU A 226 10.58 -10.16 2.79
C LEU A 226 10.97 -8.72 3.11
N SER A 227 10.15 -7.74 2.70
CA SER A 227 10.43 -6.31 2.91
C SER A 227 9.32 -5.54 3.57
N GLY A 228 8.08 -5.99 3.44
CA GLY A 228 7.00 -5.21 4.02
C GLY A 228 5.69 -5.96 4.17
N VAL A 229 4.93 -5.52 5.18
CA VAL A 229 3.53 -5.90 5.35
C VAL A 229 2.73 -4.61 5.35
N LEU A 230 1.75 -4.53 4.45
CA LEU A 230 0.82 -3.42 4.37
C LEU A 230 -0.56 -3.90 4.78
N SER A 231 -1.07 -3.32 5.85
CA SER A 231 -2.37 -3.67 6.38
C SER A 231 -3.31 -2.48 6.21
N PHE A 232 -4.38 -2.70 5.45
CA PHE A 232 -5.40 -1.70 5.20
C PHE A 232 -6.61 -2.06 6.04
N GLU A 233 -7.01 -1.16 6.95
CA GLU A 233 -8.20 -1.38 7.76
C GLU A 233 -9.33 -0.51 7.23
N GLN A 234 -10.46 -1.15 6.95
CA GLN A 234 -11.63 -0.48 6.41
C GLN A 234 -12.59 -0.08 7.52
N ARG A 235 -13.26 1.04 7.32
CA ARG A 235 -14.29 1.48 8.27
C ARG A 235 -15.58 0.71 8.04
N GLU A 236 -16.49 0.80 9.01
CA GLU A 236 -17.84 0.26 8.87
C GLU A 236 -18.74 1.30 8.22
N GLY A 237 -19.81 0.84 7.61
CA GLY A 237 -20.84 1.72 7.09
C GLY A 237 -21.64 2.40 8.19
N ASN A 238 -22.37 3.45 7.82
CA ASN A 238 -23.20 4.19 8.77
C ASN A 238 -24.29 3.27 9.34
N SER A 239 -24.39 3.21 10.66
CA SER A 239 -25.33 2.31 11.31
C SER A 239 -26.71 2.94 11.53
N LYS A 240 -26.86 4.23 11.23
CA LYS A 240 -28.09 4.98 11.57
C LYS A 240 -28.88 5.42 10.34
N ARG A 241 -28.22 5.79 9.25
CA ARG A 241 -28.91 6.31 8.08
C ARG A 241 -28.15 5.99 6.80
N LEU A 242 -28.88 6.09 5.70
CA LEU A 242 -28.24 6.01 4.37
C LEU A 242 -27.40 7.27 4.15
N ALA A 243 -26.17 7.07 3.72
CA ALA A 243 -25.22 8.14 3.50
C ALA A 243 -24.33 7.77 2.31
N GLY A 244 -23.49 8.71 1.91
CA GLY A 244 -22.57 8.41 0.84
C GLY A 244 -21.69 9.59 0.50
N ASN A 245 -20.84 9.37 -0.50
CA ASN A 245 -20.07 10.47 -1.05
C ASN A 245 -19.88 10.29 -2.54
N PHE A 246 -19.61 11.40 -3.17
CA PHE A 246 -19.23 11.46 -4.58
C PHE A 246 -17.84 12.09 -4.62
N ARG A 247 -16.89 11.40 -5.24
CA ARG A 247 -15.52 11.91 -5.38
C ARG A 247 -15.18 12.12 -6.84
N PHE A 248 -14.52 13.22 -7.10
CA PHE A 248 -14.05 13.56 -8.44
C PHE A 248 -12.58 13.98 -8.30
N GLY A 249 -11.69 13.20 -8.86
CA GLY A 249 -10.25 13.47 -8.77
C GLY A 249 -9.62 13.69 -10.12
N ALA A 250 -8.29 13.66 -10.14
CA ALA A 250 -7.53 13.92 -11.37
C ALA A 250 -7.70 12.82 -12.40
N THR A 251 -7.96 11.58 -11.98
CA THR A 251 -7.96 10.44 -12.88
C THR A 251 -9.29 9.69 -12.96
N GLU A 252 -10.18 9.89 -11.96
CA GLU A 252 -11.37 9.06 -11.85
C GLU A 252 -12.49 9.78 -11.12
N ALA A 253 -13.70 9.26 -11.30
CA ALA A 253 -14.88 9.63 -10.53
C ALA A 253 -15.38 8.39 -9.80
N GLY A 254 -15.94 8.59 -8.61
CA GLY A 254 -16.46 7.48 -7.82
C GLY A 254 -17.63 7.87 -6.96
N ILE A 255 -18.46 6.89 -6.68
CA ILE A 255 -19.58 7.06 -5.75
C ILE A 255 -19.50 5.98 -4.68
N THR A 256 -19.73 6.37 -3.43
CA THR A 256 -19.76 5.46 -2.29
C THR A 256 -21.11 5.62 -1.61
N LEU A 257 -21.77 4.50 -1.31
CA LEU A 257 -23.01 4.46 -0.56
C LEU A 257 -22.81 3.62 0.67
N GLU A 258 -23.49 3.98 1.77
CA GLU A 258 -23.39 3.25 3.01
C GLU A 258 -24.67 3.42 3.82
N GLY A 259 -24.90 2.49 4.73
CA GLY A 259 -26.02 2.60 5.60
C GLY A 259 -26.36 1.30 6.30
N PRO A 260 -27.45 1.33 7.09
CA PRO A 260 -27.92 0.11 7.73
C PRO A 260 -28.64 -0.78 6.74
N LEU A 261 -28.45 -2.08 6.87
CA LEU A 261 -29.31 -3.08 6.26
C LEU A 261 -30.25 -3.58 7.34
N PHE A 262 -31.50 -3.85 6.98
CA PHE A 262 -32.53 -4.32 7.90
C PHE A 262 -32.83 -3.28 8.97
N LYS A 263 -33.98 -2.66 8.83
CA LYS A 263 -34.44 -1.61 9.73
C LYS A 263 -34.50 -2.08 11.17
N LYS A 264 -34.17 -1.19 12.07
CA LYS A 264 -34.15 -1.44 13.49
C LYS A 264 -35.14 -0.58 14.27
N LYS A 265 -35.33 -0.98 15.51
CA LYS A 265 -36.09 -0.18 16.48
C LYS A 265 -35.48 1.22 16.59
N GLU A 266 -36.31 2.21 16.71
CA GLU A 266 -35.88 3.60 16.85
C GLU A 266 -34.85 3.74 17.96
N ASN A 267 -33.82 4.56 17.71
CA ASN A 267 -32.78 4.92 18.65
C ASN A 267 -31.73 3.83 18.93
N LYS A 268 -31.66 2.76 18.11
CA LYS A 268 -30.56 1.78 18.22
C LYS A 268 -29.79 1.69 16.93
N SER A 269 -28.50 1.44 17.05
CA SER A 269 -27.62 1.20 15.90
C SER A 269 -27.95 -0.12 15.23
N ALA A 270 -27.89 -0.17 13.92
CA ALA A 270 -28.16 -1.41 13.18
C ALA A 270 -27.09 -2.45 13.46
N LYS A 271 -27.49 -3.72 13.52
CA LYS A 271 -26.54 -4.84 13.62
C LYS A 271 -25.81 -5.09 12.32
N THR A 272 -26.40 -4.69 11.20
CA THR A 272 -25.84 -4.94 9.89
C THR A 272 -25.68 -3.61 9.16
N THR A 273 -24.47 -3.34 8.67
CA THR A 273 -24.21 -2.14 7.88
C THR A 273 -23.52 -2.55 6.59
N PHE A 274 -23.67 -1.71 5.56
CA PHE A 274 -22.98 -1.91 4.30
C PHE A 274 -22.22 -0.66 3.89
N LEU A 275 -21.20 -0.89 3.09
CA LEU A 275 -20.38 0.14 2.46
C LEU A 275 -20.09 -0.38 1.06
N PHE A 276 -20.38 0.42 0.02
CA PHE A 276 -20.27 -0.02 -1.36
C PHE A 276 -19.80 1.13 -2.23
N SER A 277 -18.88 0.87 -3.16
CA SER A 277 -18.43 1.91 -4.07
C SER A 277 -18.15 1.34 -5.47
N VAL A 278 -18.27 2.24 -6.44
CA VAL A 278 -17.84 2.01 -7.82
C VAL A 278 -17.02 3.23 -8.25
N ARG A 279 -15.91 2.98 -8.92
CA ARG A 279 -15.10 4.04 -9.52
C ARG A 279 -14.89 3.76 -11.00
N ARG A 280 -14.76 4.85 -11.75
CA ARG A 280 -14.54 4.80 -13.20
C ARG A 280 -13.45 5.80 -13.56
N SER A 281 -12.47 5.36 -14.33
CA SER A 281 -11.44 6.26 -14.83
C SER A 281 -11.98 7.10 -16.01
N TYR A 282 -11.43 8.27 -16.16
CA TYR A 282 -11.66 9.07 -17.38
C TYR A 282 -10.36 9.46 -18.06
N LEU A 283 -9.28 8.78 -17.72
CA LEU A 283 -7.98 9.02 -18.34
C LEU A 283 -8.01 8.80 -19.83
N GLN A 284 -8.80 7.83 -20.29
CA GLN A 284 -8.87 7.54 -21.71
C GLN A 284 -9.39 8.74 -22.52
N PHE A 285 -10.34 9.49 -21.95
CA PHE A 285 -10.87 10.69 -22.61
C PHE A 285 -9.87 11.83 -22.57
N LEU A 286 -9.19 11.99 -21.44
CA LEU A 286 -8.18 13.03 -21.29
C LEU A 286 -7.01 12.80 -22.25
N PHE A 287 -6.56 11.55 -22.36
CA PHE A 287 -5.45 11.20 -23.25
C PHE A 287 -5.86 11.38 -24.71
N GLU A 288 -7.13 11.14 -25.04
CA GLU A 288 -7.63 11.40 -26.38
C GLU A 288 -7.57 12.90 -26.73
N LEU A 289 -7.96 13.75 -25.77
CA LEU A 289 -7.88 15.19 -25.94
C LEU A 289 -6.44 15.67 -26.16
N LEU A 290 -5.48 15.03 -25.52
CA LEU A 290 -4.06 15.37 -25.63
C LEU A 290 -3.35 14.66 -26.78
N ASP A 291 -4.09 13.86 -27.55
CA ASP A 291 -3.56 13.05 -28.67
C ASP A 291 -2.42 12.12 -28.22
N LEU A 292 -2.52 11.60 -27.01
CA LEU A 292 -1.58 10.59 -26.52
C LEU A 292 -1.99 9.22 -27.04
N PRO A 293 -1.02 8.31 -27.30
CA PRO A 293 -1.37 7.04 -27.95
C PRO A 293 -1.98 6.02 -27.00
N ILE A 294 -1.83 6.18 -25.72
CA ILE A 294 -2.31 5.19 -24.74
C ILE A 294 -3.70 5.54 -24.24
N ARG A 295 -4.49 4.50 -23.96
CA ARG A 295 -5.88 4.65 -23.50
C ARG A 295 -6.09 3.72 -22.29
N PRO A 296 -5.61 4.12 -21.11
CA PRO A 296 -5.89 3.33 -19.90
C PRO A 296 -7.35 3.52 -19.51
N ASP A 297 -8.03 2.42 -19.26
CA ASP A 297 -9.46 2.42 -18.99
C ASP A 297 -9.70 1.42 -17.89
N TYR A 298 -10.29 1.87 -16.76
CA TYR A 298 -10.57 0.93 -15.70
C TYR A 298 -11.85 1.28 -14.97
N TRP A 299 -12.47 0.22 -14.44
CA TRP A 299 -13.52 0.25 -13.44
C TRP A 299 -13.01 -0.47 -12.21
N ASP A 300 -13.40 -0.03 -11.01
CA ASP A 300 -13.26 -0.87 -9.84
C ASP A 300 -14.48 -0.74 -8.93
N TYR A 301 -14.64 -1.75 -8.09
CA TYR A 301 -15.69 -1.75 -7.09
C TYR A 301 -15.13 -2.31 -5.80
N GLN A 302 -15.76 -1.92 -4.71
CA GLN A 302 -15.36 -2.35 -3.37
C GLN A 302 -16.60 -2.35 -2.50
N TRP A 303 -16.70 -3.36 -1.62
CA TRP A 303 -17.86 -3.43 -0.72
C TRP A 303 -17.45 -4.09 0.58
N LYS A 304 -18.20 -3.75 1.65
CA LYS A 304 -18.01 -4.35 2.96
C LYS A 304 -19.36 -4.42 3.66
N ILE A 305 -19.65 -5.56 4.28
CA ILE A 305 -20.83 -5.75 5.12
C ILE A 305 -20.36 -6.19 6.49
N ASN A 306 -20.73 -5.45 7.51
CA ASN A 306 -20.49 -5.82 8.91
C ASN A 306 -21.79 -6.32 9.51
N HIS A 307 -21.72 -7.43 10.23
CA HIS A 307 -22.89 -8.00 10.88
C HIS A 307 -22.54 -8.47 12.28
N LYS A 308 -23.24 -7.97 13.28
CA LYS A 308 -23.07 -8.38 14.66
C LYS A 308 -24.14 -9.42 14.98
N ILE A 309 -23.71 -10.68 15.15
CA ILE A 309 -24.65 -11.74 15.49
C ILE A 309 -25.11 -11.58 16.93
N ASN A 310 -24.15 -11.46 17.84
CA ASN A 310 -24.41 -11.23 19.27
C ASN A 310 -23.13 -10.64 19.88
N LYS A 311 -23.07 -10.55 21.20
CA LYS A 311 -21.90 -9.92 21.85
C LYS A 311 -20.61 -10.72 21.70
N TYR A 312 -20.69 -12.02 21.35
CA TYR A 312 -19.52 -12.85 21.18
C TYR A 312 -19.11 -13.08 19.73
N ASN A 313 -19.99 -12.83 18.78
CA ASN A 313 -19.77 -13.21 17.39
C ASN A 313 -20.09 -12.06 16.45
N SER A 314 -19.15 -11.78 15.54
CA SER A 314 -19.36 -10.82 14.47
C SER A 314 -18.80 -11.36 13.16
N LEU A 315 -19.39 -10.87 12.08
CA LEU A 315 -19.01 -11.27 10.72
C LEU A 315 -18.65 -10.05 9.90
N ILE A 316 -17.65 -10.19 9.07
CA ILE A 316 -17.28 -9.21 8.05
C ILE A 316 -17.29 -9.93 6.70
N PHE A 317 -18.06 -9.40 5.76
CA PHE A 317 -17.98 -9.80 4.35
C PHE A 317 -17.37 -8.66 3.59
N LEU A 318 -16.44 -8.95 2.69
CA LEU A 318 -15.86 -7.89 1.88
C LEU A 318 -15.56 -8.37 0.47
N GLY A 319 -15.43 -7.41 -0.43
CA GLY A 319 -15.08 -7.69 -1.79
C GLY A 319 -14.39 -6.52 -2.45
N LEU A 320 -13.64 -6.84 -3.50
CA LEU A 320 -12.83 -5.89 -4.24
C LEU A 320 -12.64 -6.45 -5.64
N GLY A 321 -12.79 -5.60 -6.65
CA GLY A 321 -12.55 -6.07 -7.99
C GLY A 321 -12.25 -4.95 -8.97
N SER A 322 -11.70 -5.32 -10.12
CA SER A 322 -11.37 -4.35 -11.15
C SER A 322 -11.46 -4.96 -12.54
N ILE A 323 -11.72 -4.08 -13.50
CA ILE A 323 -11.71 -4.38 -14.93
C ILE A 323 -10.77 -3.36 -15.57
N ASP A 324 -9.62 -3.82 -16.04
CA ASP A 324 -8.56 -2.95 -16.56
C ASP A 324 -8.31 -3.28 -18.03
N ASP A 325 -8.39 -2.27 -18.89
CA ASP A 325 -8.06 -2.39 -20.31
C ASP A 325 -7.13 -1.26 -20.72
N PHE A 326 -5.95 -1.64 -21.19
CA PHE A 326 -4.94 -0.70 -21.65
C PHE A 326 -4.79 -0.92 -23.15
N SER A 327 -5.25 0.05 -23.95
CA SER A 327 -5.23 -0.04 -25.41
C SER A 327 -4.46 1.12 -26.02
N LEU A 328 -4.28 1.08 -27.34
CA LEU A 328 -3.47 2.03 -28.06
C LEU A 328 -4.24 2.61 -29.23
N ARG A 329 -3.96 3.85 -29.56
CA ARG A 329 -4.52 4.54 -30.73
C ARG A 329 -3.42 5.31 -31.43
N SER A 330 -3.45 5.34 -32.75
CA SER A 330 -2.49 6.13 -33.52
C SER A 330 -2.67 7.61 -33.22
N PRO A 331 -1.60 8.35 -32.99
CA PRO A 331 -1.72 9.81 -32.84
C PRO A 331 -2.09 10.46 -34.17
N LYS A 332 -2.76 11.60 -34.11
CA LYS A 332 -3.14 12.35 -35.29
C LYS A 332 -1.97 13.08 -35.93
N VAL A 333 -1.00 13.50 -35.13
CA VAL A 333 0.19 14.21 -35.56
C VAL A 333 1.43 13.40 -35.16
N PHE A 334 2.34 13.22 -36.10
CA PHE A 334 3.56 12.48 -35.85
C PHE A 334 4.45 13.22 -34.85
N ASP A 335 4.96 12.47 -33.91
CA ASP A 335 5.92 12.93 -32.92
C ASP A 335 6.79 11.72 -32.56
N PRO A 336 8.09 11.81 -32.62
CA PRO A 336 8.95 10.64 -32.34
C PRO A 336 8.80 10.02 -30.94
N UNK A 337 8.56 10.57 -30.10
CA UNK A 337 8.35 10.13 -28.79
C UNK A 337 7.12 9.35 -28.64
N ILE A 338 6.11 10.04 -29.19
CA ILE A 338 4.82 9.37 -29.15
C ILE A 338 4.82 8.11 -30.00
N GLN A 339 5.43 8.15 -31.15
CA GLN A 339 5.51 7.00 -32.05
C GLN A 339 6.25 5.83 -31.34
N ALA A 340 7.34 6.10 -30.68
CA ALA A 340 8.09 5.07 -29.96
C ALA A 340 7.24 4.51 -28.81
N SER A 341 6.51 5.33 -28.15
CA SER A 341 5.56 4.89 -27.13
C SER A 341 4.55 3.88 -27.67
N UNK A 342 4.08 4.08 -28.69
CA UNK A 342 3.17 3.20 -29.27
C UNK A 342 3.78 1.92 -29.59
N GLU A 343 4.91 2.03 -30.07
CA GLU A 343 5.59 0.81 -30.49
C GLU A 343 6.04 -0.09 -29.30
N UNK A 344 6.30 0.46 -28.29
CA UNK A 344 6.84 -0.19 -27.16
C UNK A 344 5.82 -0.64 -26.19
N ALA A 345 4.79 -0.05 -26.17
CA ALA A 345 3.80 -0.26 -25.12
C ALA A 345 3.14 -1.62 -25.23
N PRO A 346 2.82 -2.23 -24.08
CA PRO A 346 2.03 -3.46 -24.11
C PRO A 346 0.53 -3.20 -24.18
N UNK A 347 -0.21 -4.08 -24.49
CA UNK A 347 -1.54 -4.16 -24.41
C UNK A 347 -1.83 -4.98 -23.23
N ILE A 348 -2.59 -4.49 -22.32
CA ILE A 348 -2.87 -5.19 -21.08
C ILE A 348 -4.37 -5.29 -20.87
N LYS A 349 -4.82 -6.51 -20.51
CA LYS A 349 -6.18 -6.73 -20.02
C LYS A 349 -6.08 -7.46 -18.69
N GLN A 350 -6.61 -6.86 -17.62
CA GLN A 350 -6.60 -7.49 -16.29
C GLN A 350 -7.99 -7.51 -15.70
N ARG A 351 -8.31 -8.62 -15.04
CA ARG A 351 -9.56 -8.80 -14.34
C ARG A 351 -9.23 -9.35 -12.97
N THR A 352 -9.61 -8.61 -11.92
CA THR A 352 -9.32 -8.97 -10.55
C THR A 352 -10.60 -9.09 -9.77
N ILE A 353 -10.75 -10.14 -8.98
CA ILE A 353 -11.85 -10.27 -8.04
C ILE A 353 -11.35 -10.89 -6.76
N THR A 354 -11.75 -10.29 -5.64
CA THR A 354 -11.49 -10.82 -4.30
C THR A 354 -12.79 -10.77 -3.51
N ALA A 355 -13.09 -11.84 -2.81
CA ALA A 355 -14.22 -11.90 -1.88
C ALA A 355 -13.80 -12.64 -0.64
N GLY A 356 -14.26 -12.18 0.52
CA GLY A 356 -13.87 -12.79 1.77
C GLY A 356 -14.92 -12.67 2.84
N LEU A 357 -14.78 -13.56 3.81
CA LEU A 357 -15.63 -13.61 4.99
C LEU A 357 -14.71 -13.83 6.18
N SER A 358 -14.87 -13.00 7.21
CA SER A 358 -14.16 -13.20 8.48
C SER A 358 -15.20 -13.33 9.61
N TRP A 359 -14.98 -14.32 10.44
CA TRP A 359 -15.79 -14.56 11.63
C TRP A 359 -14.91 -14.34 12.84
N LYS A 360 -15.27 -13.37 13.68
CA LYS A 360 -14.57 -13.08 14.92
C LYS A 360 -15.42 -13.59 16.07
N LYS A 361 -14.88 -14.51 16.85
CA LYS A 361 -15.56 -15.11 17.98
C LYS A 361 -14.79 -14.80 19.25
N LYS A 362 -15.44 -14.11 20.19
CA LYS A 362 -14.86 -13.87 21.51
C LYS A 362 -15.08 -15.10 22.37
N TYR A 363 -14.07 -15.53 23.10
CA TYR A 363 -14.23 -16.65 24.03
C TYR A 363 -15.08 -16.22 25.20
N LYS A 364 -15.97 -17.12 25.66
CA LYS A 364 -16.93 -16.78 26.70
C LYS A 364 -16.29 -16.50 28.05
N ASP A 365 -15.09 -17.03 28.28
CA ASP A 365 -14.36 -16.77 29.52
C ASP A 365 -13.68 -15.39 29.53
N GLY A 366 -13.79 -14.61 28.46
CA GLY A 366 -13.20 -13.29 28.39
C GLY A 366 -11.69 -13.25 28.13
N ASN A 367 -11.05 -14.40 27.87
CA ASN A 367 -9.61 -14.50 27.77
C ASN A 367 -9.13 -14.68 26.33
N GLY A 368 -9.74 -14.01 25.40
CA GLY A 368 -9.24 -13.98 24.04
C GLY A 368 -10.30 -14.07 23.00
N LEU A 369 -9.86 -14.28 21.77
CA LEU A 369 -10.75 -14.37 20.63
C LEU A 369 -10.16 -15.25 19.54
N MET A 370 -11.05 -15.74 18.67
CA MET A 370 -10.67 -16.53 17.52
C MET A 370 -11.16 -15.84 16.26
N THR A 371 -10.33 -15.80 15.25
CA THR A 371 -10.69 -15.26 13.93
C THR A 371 -10.56 -16.35 12.90
N THR A 372 -11.63 -16.58 12.14
CA THR A 372 -11.65 -17.52 11.03
C THR A 372 -11.94 -16.73 9.77
N SER A 373 -11.09 -16.85 8.77
CA SER A 373 -11.27 -16.14 7.50
C SER A 373 -11.29 -17.12 6.35
N LEU A 374 -12.23 -16.90 5.44
CA LEU A 374 -12.34 -17.66 4.20
C LEU A 374 -12.37 -16.63 3.06
N SER A 375 -11.48 -16.80 2.08
CA SER A 375 -11.44 -15.85 0.98
C SER A 375 -11.06 -16.53 -0.31
N THR A 376 -11.42 -15.88 -1.42
CA THR A 376 -11.00 -16.32 -2.73
C THR A 376 -10.61 -15.10 -3.54
N ASN A 377 -9.55 -15.23 -4.35
CA ASN A 377 -9.18 -14.18 -5.27
C ASN A 377 -8.71 -14.80 -6.59
N ARG A 378 -9.07 -14.13 -7.67
CA ARG A 378 -8.67 -14.52 -9.00
C ARG A 378 -8.14 -13.30 -9.74
N LEU A 379 -6.92 -13.43 -10.25
CA LEU A 379 -6.27 -12.39 -11.04
C LEU A 379 -6.02 -12.94 -12.42
N GLY A 380 -6.76 -12.44 -13.41
CA GLY A 380 -6.54 -12.77 -14.81
C GLY A 380 -5.75 -11.68 -15.50
N ASN A 381 -4.81 -12.07 -16.34
CA ASN A 381 -3.89 -11.13 -16.97
C ASN A 381 -3.58 -11.59 -18.39
N ILE A 382 -3.85 -10.71 -19.36
CA ILE A 382 -3.41 -10.91 -20.74
C ILE A 382 -2.46 -9.74 -21.06
N PHE A 383 -1.21 -10.09 -21.31
CA PHE A 383 -0.15 -9.11 -21.58
C PHE A 383 0.40 -9.44 -22.97
N SER A 384 0.34 -8.47 -23.88
CA SER A 384 0.72 -8.70 -25.28
C SER A 384 1.56 -7.56 -25.83
N ARG A 385 2.52 -7.91 -26.70
CA ARG A 385 3.22 -6.98 -27.56
C ARG A 385 3.22 -7.51 -28.98
N PHE A 386 3.07 -6.62 -29.94
CA PHE A 386 3.00 -6.95 -31.34
C PHE A 386 4.03 -6.14 -32.11
N ARG A 387 4.47 -6.61 -33.27
CA ARG A 387 5.30 -5.80 -34.14
C ARG A 387 4.53 -4.57 -34.60
N ASP A 388 3.27 -4.76 -34.92
CA ASP A 388 2.36 -3.63 -35.17
C ASP A 388 1.31 -3.63 -34.07
N ASN A 389 1.52 -2.77 -33.08
CA ASN A 389 0.64 -2.70 -31.92
C ASN A 389 -0.74 -2.14 -32.21
N ILE A 390 -0.84 -1.29 -33.27
CA ILE A 390 -2.13 -0.68 -33.59
C ILE A 390 -3.06 -1.71 -34.22
N SER A 391 -2.58 -2.47 -35.22
CA SER A 391 -3.37 -3.53 -35.84
C SER A 391 -3.36 -4.84 -35.05
N GLN A 392 -2.50 -4.93 -34.03
CA GLN A 392 -2.29 -6.13 -33.23
C GLN A 392 -1.97 -7.34 -34.10
N SER A 393 -1.00 -7.16 -34.99
CA SER A 393 -0.53 -8.21 -35.87
C SER A 393 0.92 -8.55 -35.58
N ASN A 394 1.28 -9.81 -35.82
CA ASN A 394 2.63 -10.35 -35.60
C ASN A 394 3.06 -10.26 -34.16
N VAL A 395 2.54 -11.18 -33.36
CA VAL A 395 2.83 -11.26 -31.92
C VAL A 395 4.36 -11.38 -31.67
N VAL A 396 4.87 -10.56 -30.77
CA VAL A 396 6.25 -10.64 -30.29
C VAL A 396 6.32 -11.36 -28.95
N PHE A 397 5.39 -11.03 -28.08
CA PHE A 397 5.27 -11.66 -26.77
C PHE A 397 3.82 -11.65 -26.34
N GLU A 398 3.36 -12.80 -25.82
CA GLU A 398 2.01 -12.88 -25.25
C GLU A 398 2.03 -13.80 -24.04
N ASN A 399 1.43 -13.33 -22.95
CA ASN A 399 1.21 -14.10 -21.75
C ASN A 399 -0.25 -13.99 -21.37
N ASP A 400 -0.96 -15.10 -21.41
CA ASP A 400 -2.37 -15.19 -21.03
C ASP A 400 -2.44 -16.10 -19.81
N SER A 401 -2.76 -15.54 -18.64
CA SER A 401 -2.62 -16.27 -17.39
C SER A 401 -3.73 -15.91 -16.41
N TYR A 402 -3.96 -16.80 -15.46
CA TYR A 402 -4.72 -16.46 -14.26
C TYR A 402 -4.13 -17.16 -13.04
N GLU A 403 -4.32 -16.51 -11.90
CA GLU A 403 -3.96 -17.02 -10.57
C GLU A 403 -5.25 -17.04 -9.75
N TRP A 404 -5.64 -18.21 -9.27
CA TRP A 404 -6.85 -18.36 -8.47
C TRP A 404 -6.47 -18.98 -7.15
N GLU A 405 -6.74 -18.28 -6.06
CA GLU A 405 -6.39 -18.71 -4.70
C GLU A 405 -7.65 -18.72 -3.84
N THR A 406 -7.87 -19.81 -3.13
CA THR A 406 -8.89 -19.90 -2.11
C THR A 406 -8.21 -20.22 -0.79
N LYS A 407 -8.47 -19.42 0.25
CA LYS A 407 -7.68 -19.44 1.48
C LYS A 407 -8.57 -19.58 2.70
N ILE A 408 -8.09 -20.36 3.67
CA ILE A 408 -8.66 -20.41 5.02
C ILE A 408 -7.54 -20.00 5.97
N ARG A 409 -7.84 -19.04 6.86
CA ARG A 409 -6.92 -18.61 7.89
C ARG A 409 -7.60 -18.74 9.25
N LEU A 410 -6.92 -19.36 10.19
CA LEU A 410 -7.41 -19.55 11.56
C LEU A 410 -6.41 -18.91 12.51
N LYS A 411 -6.90 -18.11 13.45
CA LYS A 411 -6.05 -17.43 14.41
C LYS A 411 -6.75 -17.44 15.77
N SER A 412 -6.07 -17.93 16.79
CA SER A 412 -6.57 -17.95 18.16
C SER A 412 -5.65 -17.12 19.04
N VAL A 413 -6.23 -16.13 19.74
CA VAL A 413 -5.52 -15.32 20.72
C VAL A 413 -6.03 -15.71 22.09
N ARG A 414 -5.11 -16.05 23.01
CA ARG A 414 -5.45 -16.41 24.39
C ARG A 414 -4.55 -15.66 25.37
N TYR A 415 -5.15 -15.21 26.47
CA TYR A 415 -4.44 -14.52 27.53
C TYR A 415 -4.47 -15.39 28.78
N PHE A 416 -3.30 -15.70 29.35
CA PHE A 416 -3.22 -16.37 30.62
C PHE A 416 -1.86 -16.11 31.28
N ASP A 417 -1.91 -15.92 32.59
CA ASP A 417 -0.71 -15.71 33.44
C ASP A 417 0.19 -14.60 32.90
N ASN A 418 -0.41 -13.50 32.48
CA ASN A 418 0.29 -12.33 31.91
C ASN A 418 0.92 -12.59 30.56
N TRP A 419 0.71 -13.76 29.96
CA TRP A 419 1.14 -14.07 28.61
C TRP A 419 -0.02 -13.84 27.65
N LYS A 420 0.28 -13.25 26.51
CA LYS A 420 -0.59 -13.30 25.35
C LYS A 420 -0.03 -14.33 24.40
N THR A 421 -0.82 -15.32 24.05
CA THR A 421 -0.40 -16.36 23.10
C THR A 421 -1.26 -16.28 21.85
N VAL A 422 -0.62 -16.49 20.70
CA VAL A 422 -1.31 -16.52 19.41
C VAL A 422 -0.86 -17.79 18.70
N ILE A 423 -1.83 -18.56 18.25
CA ILE A 423 -1.59 -19.77 17.46
C ILE A 423 -2.45 -19.66 16.22
N GLY A 424 -1.88 -20.03 15.08
CA GLY A 424 -2.66 -19.97 13.85
C GLY A 424 -2.16 -20.90 12.78
N THR A 425 -3.00 -21.01 11.75
CA THR A 425 -2.68 -21.83 10.59
C THR A 425 -3.36 -21.22 9.37
N ASN A 426 -2.81 -21.50 8.20
CA ASN A 426 -3.41 -21.08 6.96
C ASN A 426 -3.28 -22.18 5.93
N PHE A 427 -4.33 -22.33 5.13
CA PHE A 427 -4.41 -23.27 4.03
C PHE A 427 -4.80 -22.51 2.78
N GLN A 428 -4.18 -22.84 1.68
CA GLN A 428 -4.47 -22.17 0.41
C GLN A 428 -4.50 -23.22 -0.71
N ASN A 429 -5.58 -23.19 -1.49
CA ASN A 429 -5.71 -23.99 -2.70
C ASN A 429 -5.42 -23.05 -3.86
N SER A 430 -4.38 -23.34 -4.62
CA SER A 430 -3.90 -22.47 -5.69
C SER A 430 -4.04 -23.14 -7.04
N THR A 431 -4.54 -22.40 -8.02
CA THR A 431 -4.54 -22.80 -9.42
C THR A 431 -3.85 -21.70 -10.21
N TYR A 432 -2.86 -22.07 -11.00
CA TYR A 432 -2.16 -21.14 -11.89
C TYR A 432 -2.20 -21.70 -13.31
N SER A 433 -2.64 -20.88 -14.24
CA SER A 433 -2.71 -21.24 -15.66
C SER A 433 -1.97 -20.17 -16.46
N ASN A 434 -1.25 -20.59 -17.47
CA ASN A 434 -0.40 -19.72 -18.25
C ASN A 434 -0.23 -20.28 -19.65
N ASN A 435 -0.47 -19.44 -20.65
CA ASN A 435 -0.09 -19.71 -22.04
C ASN A 435 0.85 -18.58 -22.45
N THR A 436 2.12 -18.91 -22.73
CA THR A 436 3.14 -17.93 -23.07
C THR A 436 3.73 -18.23 -24.42
N LYS A 437 3.82 -17.18 -25.24
CA LYS A 437 4.55 -17.21 -26.50
C LYS A 437 5.59 -16.08 -26.47
N ASN A 438 6.86 -16.43 -26.60
CA ASN A 438 7.96 -15.47 -26.60
C ASN A 438 8.80 -15.69 -27.86
N VAL A 439 8.56 -14.88 -28.87
CA VAL A 439 9.19 -15.05 -30.18
C VAL A 439 10.70 -14.78 -30.09
N LEU A 440 11.13 -13.85 -29.25
CA LEU A 440 12.53 -13.53 -29.09
C LEU A 440 13.38 -14.75 -28.70
N TYR A 441 12.85 -15.60 -27.80
CA TYR A 441 13.55 -16.80 -27.35
C TYR A 441 13.04 -18.08 -27.99
N GLY A 442 12.14 -17.97 -28.98
CA GLY A 442 11.57 -19.13 -29.62
C GLY A 442 10.80 -20.04 -28.67
N LEU A 443 10.17 -19.47 -27.68
CA LEU A 443 9.57 -20.20 -26.58
C LEU A 443 8.04 -20.16 -26.68
N ASN A 444 7.44 -21.34 -26.53
CA ASN A 444 5.98 -21.46 -26.56
C ASN A 444 5.60 -22.56 -25.55
N TYR A 445 4.93 -22.18 -24.47
CA TYR A 445 4.58 -23.18 -23.46
C TYR A 445 3.23 -22.89 -22.82
N SER A 446 2.63 -23.93 -22.28
CA SER A 446 1.39 -23.86 -21.52
C SER A 446 1.58 -24.58 -20.19
N THR A 447 1.06 -23.96 -19.14
CA THR A 447 1.16 -24.49 -17.79
C THR A 447 -0.21 -24.42 -17.13
N LYS A 448 -0.58 -25.51 -16.43
CA LYS A 448 -1.70 -25.44 -15.48
C LYS A 448 -1.32 -26.28 -14.28
N ILE A 449 -1.15 -25.62 -13.13
CA ILE A 449 -0.77 -26.29 -11.90
C ILE A 449 -1.81 -26.01 -10.84
N LYS A 450 -2.10 -27.04 -10.04
CA LYS A 450 -2.99 -26.97 -8.88
C LYS A 450 -2.26 -27.54 -7.70
N PHE A 451 -2.26 -26.83 -6.59
CA PHE A 451 -1.53 -27.30 -5.42
C PHE A 451 -2.07 -26.67 -4.16
N LEU A 452 -1.66 -27.23 -3.04
CA LEU A 452 -1.98 -26.72 -1.71
C LEU A 452 -0.75 -26.06 -1.11
N LYS A 453 -1.00 -24.94 -0.45
CA LYS A 453 -0.01 -24.26 0.36
C LYS A 453 -0.55 -24.24 1.79
N PHE A 454 0.33 -24.47 2.77
CA PHE A 454 -0.10 -24.35 4.15
C PHE A 454 1.00 -23.81 5.03
N GLY A 455 0.57 -23.23 6.15
CA GLY A 455 1.50 -22.70 7.14
C GLY A 455 0.92 -22.82 8.51
N LEU A 456 1.82 -22.76 9.49
CA LEU A 456 1.41 -22.73 10.89
C LEU A 456 2.34 -21.81 11.65
N TYR A 457 1.85 -21.23 12.74
CA TYR A 457 2.64 -20.31 13.52
C TYR A 457 2.16 -20.29 14.96
N ALA A 458 3.08 -19.86 15.84
CA ALA A 458 2.77 -19.63 17.24
C ALA A 458 3.63 -18.49 17.74
N ARG A 459 3.11 -17.78 18.73
CA ARG A 459 3.78 -16.61 19.28
C ARG A 459 3.37 -16.43 20.73
N GLY A 460 4.33 -16.02 21.57
CA GLY A 460 4.05 -15.64 22.94
C GLY A 460 4.62 -14.27 23.23
N GLU A 461 3.87 -13.47 23.99
CA GLU A 461 4.26 -12.10 24.36
C GLU A 461 4.05 -11.90 25.85
N ARG A 462 4.94 -11.13 26.47
CA ARG A 462 4.80 -10.78 27.86
C ARG A 462 5.60 -9.52 28.17
N THR A 463 5.16 -8.79 29.18
CA THR A 463 5.89 -7.63 29.71
C THR A 463 6.53 -8.03 31.05
N PHE A 464 7.81 -7.74 31.19
CA PHE A 464 8.63 -8.09 32.36
C PHE A 464 9.17 -6.83 33.03
N LEU A 465 9.82 -7.02 34.20
CA LEU A 465 10.58 -5.99 34.91
C LEU A 465 9.72 -4.76 35.23
N ASN A 466 8.56 -5.00 35.86
CA ASN A 466 7.63 -3.94 36.25
C ASN A 466 7.26 -3.04 35.04
N ASP A 467 6.85 -3.68 33.97
CA ASP A 467 6.38 -3.03 32.73
C ASP A 467 7.46 -2.29 31.96
N ARG A 468 8.74 -2.55 32.23
CA ARG A 468 9.83 -1.89 31.49
C ARG A 468 10.28 -2.67 30.27
N LEU A 469 10.08 -3.99 30.21
CA LEU A 469 10.56 -4.81 29.11
C LEU A 469 9.42 -5.53 28.44
N ASP A 470 9.10 -5.15 27.20
CA ASP A 470 8.18 -5.89 26.35
C ASP A 470 8.96 -6.93 25.57
N PHE A 471 8.40 -8.14 25.47
CA PHE A 471 9.07 -9.27 24.87
C PHE A 471 8.09 -10.05 24.01
N SER A 472 8.55 -10.48 22.82
CA SER A 472 7.77 -11.34 21.95
C SER A 472 8.69 -12.36 21.31
N ILE A 473 8.25 -13.61 21.28
CA ILE A 473 8.97 -14.68 20.60
C ILE A 473 7.97 -15.53 19.85
N GLY A 474 8.35 -15.95 18.65
CA GLY A 474 7.46 -16.75 17.84
C GLY A 474 8.17 -17.44 16.70
N PHE A 475 7.40 -18.21 15.96
CA PHE A 475 7.89 -18.86 14.76
C PHE A 475 6.75 -19.11 13.80
N ARG A 476 7.14 -19.36 12.55
CA ARG A 476 6.19 -19.91 11.58
C ARG A 476 6.93 -20.87 10.65
N MET A 477 6.16 -21.75 10.01
CA MET A 477 6.67 -22.65 8.98
C MET A 477 5.65 -22.72 7.85
N ASP A 478 6.16 -22.75 6.62
CA ASP A 478 5.32 -22.79 5.42
C ASP A 478 5.84 -23.82 4.45
N SER A 479 4.92 -24.38 3.66
CA SER A 479 5.26 -25.35 2.63
C SER A 479 4.16 -25.37 1.59
N ASP A 480 4.46 -26.01 0.45
CA ASP A 480 3.47 -26.23 -0.60
C ASP A 480 3.66 -27.61 -1.20
N SER A 481 2.65 -28.08 -1.93
CA SER A 481 2.66 -29.42 -2.47
C SER A 481 3.19 -29.49 -3.91
N PHE A 482 3.59 -28.38 -4.51
CA PHE A 482 4.09 -28.37 -5.88
C PHE A 482 5.60 -28.25 -5.97
N SER A 483 6.18 -27.23 -5.33
CA SER A 483 7.62 -26.99 -5.44
C SER A 483 8.39 -28.10 -4.71
N GLU A 484 9.59 -28.37 -5.20
CA GLU A 484 10.42 -29.47 -4.67
C GLU A 484 11.71 -28.94 -4.01
N GLY A 485 11.87 -27.64 -3.92
CA GLY A 485 13.12 -27.07 -3.42
C GLY A 485 13.28 -27.01 -1.93
N SER A 486 12.18 -27.05 -1.18
CA SER A 486 12.27 -27.02 0.28
C SER A 486 11.07 -27.68 0.92
N SER A 487 11.27 -28.10 2.18
CA SER A 487 10.23 -28.72 2.98
C SER A 487 9.77 -27.75 4.06
N LEU A 488 8.74 -28.17 4.81
CA LEU A 488 8.20 -27.38 5.91
C LEU A 488 9.28 -27.00 6.94
N THR A 489 10.12 -27.95 7.32
CA THR A 489 11.16 -27.68 8.31
C THR A 489 12.29 -26.82 7.75
N ASP A 490 12.53 -26.87 6.44
CA ASP A 490 13.52 -25.98 5.81
C ASP A 490 13.13 -24.53 5.92
N ASN A 491 11.83 -24.25 6.04
CA ASN A 491 11.30 -22.89 6.04
C ASN A 491 10.92 -22.45 7.46
N PHE A 492 11.66 -22.91 8.45
CA PHE A 492 11.46 -22.50 9.84
C PHE A 492 11.84 -21.03 10.00
N SER A 493 10.91 -20.24 10.50
CA SER A 493 10.98 -18.77 10.51
C SER A 493 10.83 -18.27 11.96
N PRO A 494 11.93 -18.23 12.72
CA PRO A 494 11.87 -17.74 14.11
C PRO A 494 11.90 -16.22 14.14
N ARG A 495 11.30 -15.62 15.18
CA ARG A 495 11.20 -14.17 15.37
C ARG A 495 11.29 -13.82 16.84
N LEU A 496 11.98 -12.72 17.14
CA LEU A 496 12.20 -12.25 18.49
C LEU A 496 12.16 -10.72 18.48
N SER A 497 11.45 -10.13 19.44
CA SER A 497 11.40 -8.68 19.58
C SER A 497 11.47 -8.28 21.05
N PHE A 498 12.16 -7.16 21.31
CA PHE A 498 12.24 -6.50 22.60
C PHE A 498 11.91 -5.04 22.48
N SER A 499 11.32 -4.49 23.55
CA SER A 499 11.23 -3.05 23.71
C SER A 499 11.50 -2.74 25.18
N TYR A 500 12.56 -1.98 25.45
CA TYR A 500 12.98 -1.66 26.81
C TYR A 500 12.85 -0.18 27.07
N LYS A 501 12.07 0.18 28.11
CA LYS A 501 11.92 1.57 28.53
C LYS A 501 13.16 2.00 29.29
N LEU A 502 13.93 2.93 28.72
CA LEU A 502 15.14 3.43 29.37
C LEU A 502 14.82 4.30 30.56
N LYS A 503 13.61 4.91 30.56
CA LYS A 503 13.08 5.65 31.69
C LYS A 503 11.66 5.18 32.01
N PRO A 504 11.26 5.22 33.30
CA PRO A 504 9.93 4.71 33.66
C PRO A 504 8.76 5.46 33.05
N ASP A 505 8.95 6.70 32.59
CA ASP A 505 7.88 7.52 32.05
C ASP A 505 7.50 7.18 30.62
N ASN A 506 8.06 6.12 30.05
CA ASN A 506 7.70 5.64 28.71
C ASN A 506 8.15 6.54 27.56
N ARG A 507 8.93 7.58 27.85
CA ARG A 507 9.32 8.52 26.81
C ARG A 507 10.48 8.05 25.95
N PHE A 508 11.35 7.21 26.48
CA PHE A 508 12.58 6.81 25.81
C PHE A 508 12.68 5.28 25.82
N LYS A 509 12.67 4.68 24.65
CA LYS A 509 12.71 3.23 24.51
C LYS A 509 13.85 2.81 23.61
N TRP A 510 14.41 1.65 23.92
CA TRP A 510 15.32 0.92 23.04
C TRP A 510 14.57 -0.30 22.51
N ASN A 511 14.58 -0.47 21.19
CA ASN A 511 13.86 -1.55 20.52
C ASN A 511 14.83 -2.43 19.75
N LEU A 512 14.54 -3.72 19.69
CA LEU A 512 15.33 -4.70 18.96
C LEU A 512 14.41 -5.75 18.35
N SER A 513 14.67 -6.13 17.10
CA SER A 513 13.97 -7.23 16.46
C SER A 513 14.94 -8.04 15.62
N ILE A 514 14.82 -9.37 15.72
CA ILE A 514 15.56 -10.32 14.90
C ILE A 514 14.54 -11.29 14.35
N GLY A 515 14.56 -11.49 13.01
CA GLY A 515 13.60 -12.39 12.41
C GLY A 515 14.10 -13.00 11.12
N ARG A 516 13.58 -14.17 10.80
CA ARG A 516 13.83 -14.86 9.54
C ARG A 516 12.52 -15.01 8.82
N TYR A 517 12.50 -14.64 7.55
CA TYR A 517 11.27 -14.59 6.75
C TYR A 517 11.49 -15.34 5.45
N TYR A 518 10.45 -16.03 4.98
CA TYR A 518 10.51 -16.81 3.76
C TYR A 518 9.42 -16.38 2.81
N LYS A 519 9.73 -16.43 1.51
CA LYS A 519 8.77 -16.18 0.45
C LYS A 519 8.80 -17.33 -0.53
N MET A 520 7.63 -17.89 -0.81
CA MET A 520 7.46 -18.93 -1.81
C MET A 520 7.83 -18.39 -3.19
N PRO A 521 8.44 -19.19 -4.08
CA PRO A 521 8.66 -18.75 -5.46
C PRO A 521 7.35 -18.32 -6.12
N THR A 522 7.41 -17.32 -7.00
CA THR A 522 6.20 -16.82 -7.66
C THR A 522 5.63 -17.90 -8.59
N TYR A 523 4.34 -17.77 -8.90
CA TYR A 523 3.70 -18.68 -9.85
C TYR A 523 4.37 -18.62 -11.21
N THR A 524 4.81 -17.42 -11.62
CA THR A 524 5.48 -17.27 -12.92
C THR A 524 6.76 -18.08 -12.99
N MET A 525 7.52 -18.14 -11.88
CA MET A 525 8.72 -18.97 -11.82
C MET A 525 8.38 -20.45 -11.83
N LEU A 526 7.44 -20.86 -10.95
CA LEU A 526 7.10 -22.27 -10.80
C LEU A 526 6.46 -22.86 -12.06
N GLY A 527 5.70 -22.05 -12.80
CA GLY A 527 5.03 -22.49 -13.99
C GLY A 527 5.86 -22.39 -15.26
N TYR A 528 7.07 -21.87 -15.17
CA TYR A 528 7.91 -21.70 -16.35
C TYR A 528 8.34 -23.06 -16.90
N LYS A 529 8.17 -23.28 -18.22
CA LYS A 529 8.56 -24.50 -18.90
C LYS A 529 9.45 -24.17 -20.11
N ASP A 530 10.31 -25.11 -20.43
CA ASP A 530 11.03 -25.04 -21.71
C ASP A 530 10.13 -25.60 -22.83
N ASN A 531 10.63 -25.59 -24.08
CA ASN A 531 9.86 -26.08 -25.21
C ASN A 531 9.61 -27.59 -25.17
N ASN A 532 10.35 -28.33 -24.34
CA ASN A 532 10.15 -29.75 -24.13
C ASN A 532 9.09 -30.07 -23.06
N GLY A 533 8.51 -29.03 -22.46
CA GLY A 533 7.52 -29.18 -21.42
C GLY A 533 8.06 -29.44 -20.03
N ASN A 534 9.35 -29.23 -19.81
CA ASN A 534 9.98 -29.43 -18.50
C ASN A 534 9.84 -28.20 -17.62
N TYR A 535 9.41 -28.38 -16.37
CA TYR A 535 9.40 -27.31 -15.38
C TYR A 535 10.85 -27.05 -14.94
N LEU A 536 11.41 -25.91 -15.35
CA LEU A 536 12.82 -25.63 -15.07
C LEU A 536 13.06 -25.09 -13.67
N ASN A 537 12.02 -24.54 -13.02
CA ASN A 537 12.18 -23.85 -11.74
C ASN A 537 11.47 -24.56 -10.58
N LYS A 538 11.03 -25.82 -10.79
CA LYS A 538 10.26 -26.53 -9.77
C LYS A 538 11.06 -26.81 -8.50
N GLU A 539 12.41 -26.88 -8.61
CA GLU A 539 13.29 -27.12 -7.48
C GLU A 539 13.79 -25.83 -6.82
N SER A 540 13.21 -24.69 -7.15
CA SER A 540 13.58 -23.42 -6.49
C SER A 540 13.23 -23.46 -5.02
N LYS A 541 14.15 -22.94 -4.22
CA LYS A 541 13.95 -22.82 -2.76
C LYS A 541 13.12 -21.59 -2.46
N TYR A 542 12.49 -21.57 -1.28
CA TYR A 542 11.88 -20.34 -0.79
C TYR A 542 12.97 -19.30 -0.55
N THR A 543 12.72 -18.08 -0.98
CA THR A 543 13.65 -16.98 -0.74
C THR A 543 13.64 -16.63 0.74
N ARG A 544 14.82 -16.43 1.32
CA ARG A 544 14.98 -16.17 2.75
C ARG A 544 15.52 -14.78 2.98
N SER A 545 14.99 -14.10 3.98
CA SER A 545 15.49 -12.80 4.43
C SER A 545 15.65 -12.82 5.95
N ASP A 546 16.87 -12.58 6.42
CA ASP A 546 17.14 -12.44 7.85
C ASP A 546 17.26 -10.96 8.17
N HIS A 547 16.45 -10.50 9.14
CA HIS A 547 16.44 -9.10 9.54
C HIS A 547 17.04 -8.93 10.91
N TYR A 548 17.90 -7.93 11.06
CA TYR A 548 18.46 -7.48 12.33
C TYR A 548 18.21 -5.99 12.41
N VAL A 549 17.35 -5.56 13.32
CA VAL A 549 16.95 -4.15 13.40
C VAL A 549 17.00 -3.71 14.87
N THR A 550 17.61 -2.57 15.14
CA THR A 550 17.60 -1.99 16.46
C THR A 550 17.45 -0.49 16.35
N GLY A 551 16.89 0.12 17.38
CA GLY A 551 16.70 1.54 17.34
C GLY A 551 16.22 2.12 18.66
N PHE A 552 16.14 3.45 18.67
CA PHE A 552 15.65 4.22 19.81
C PHE A 552 14.43 5.01 19.38
N GLU A 553 13.49 5.10 20.29
CA GLU A 553 12.29 5.92 20.11
C GLU A 553 12.20 6.90 21.29
N TYR A 554 12.07 8.17 20.96
CA TYR A 554 11.89 9.23 21.94
C TYR A 554 10.58 9.93 21.66
N ASN A 555 9.65 9.89 22.62
CA ASN A 555 8.40 10.62 22.55
C ASN A 555 8.62 12.01 23.11
N SER A 556 8.91 12.97 22.23
CA SER A 556 9.26 14.34 22.64
C SER A 556 8.08 15.07 23.27
N SER A 557 6.85 14.62 22.96
CA SER A 557 5.63 15.10 23.61
C SER A 557 4.57 14.01 23.46
N ASN A 558 3.36 14.27 23.97
CA ASN A 558 2.25 13.32 23.79
C ASN A 558 1.82 13.19 22.33
N SER A 559 2.19 14.14 21.47
CA SER A 559 1.77 14.15 20.08
C SER A 559 2.94 14.04 19.09
N SER A 560 4.17 13.80 19.56
CA SER A 560 5.33 13.75 18.66
C SER A 560 6.32 12.68 19.08
N ARG A 561 7.05 12.15 18.10
CA ARG A 561 8.12 11.20 18.37
C ARG A 561 9.28 11.40 17.40
N ILE A 562 10.44 10.95 17.85
CA ILE A 562 11.65 10.83 17.04
C ILE A 562 12.11 9.38 17.14
N THR A 563 12.41 8.76 15.99
CA THR A 563 13.01 7.42 16.00
C THR A 563 14.29 7.43 15.18
N ILE A 564 15.24 6.62 15.61
CA ILE A 564 16.46 6.31 14.85
C ILE A 564 16.60 4.81 14.86
N GLU A 565 16.67 4.19 13.67
CA GLU A 565 16.76 2.74 13.52
C GLU A 565 17.90 2.39 12.60
N GLY A 566 18.69 1.38 12.99
CA GLY A 566 19.62 0.73 12.11
C GLY A 566 19.08 -0.61 11.69
N PHE A 567 19.23 -0.96 10.42
CA PHE A 567 18.69 -2.20 9.89
C PHE A 567 19.73 -2.91 9.03
N TYR A 568 19.69 -4.23 9.07
CA TYR A 568 20.46 -5.11 8.20
C TYR A 568 19.55 -6.25 7.77
N LYS A 569 19.34 -6.37 6.45
CA LYS A 569 18.57 -7.45 5.85
C LYS A 569 19.52 -8.30 5.02
N ARG A 570 19.62 -9.56 5.35
CA ARG A 570 20.49 -10.51 4.65
C ARG A 570 19.61 -11.50 3.89
N TYR A 571 19.77 -11.51 2.58
CA TYR A 571 18.98 -12.39 1.72
C TYR A 571 19.78 -13.62 1.33
N SER A 572 19.10 -14.76 1.26
CA SER A 572 19.65 -16.03 0.81
C SER A 572 18.65 -16.71 -0.09
N GLN A 573 19.12 -17.63 -0.92
CA GLN A 573 18.25 -18.40 -1.81
C GLN A 573 17.43 -17.48 -2.72
N TYR A 574 18.05 -16.38 -3.14
CA TYR A 574 17.37 -15.37 -3.97
C TYR A 574 17.46 -15.77 -5.44
N PRO A 575 16.37 -15.64 -6.21
CA PRO A 575 16.41 -16.02 -7.63
C PRO A 575 17.38 -15.16 -8.43
N VAL A 576 18.18 -15.81 -9.26
CA VAL A 576 19.10 -15.18 -10.19
C VAL A 576 18.74 -15.64 -11.60
N SER A 577 18.65 -14.70 -12.53
CA SER A 577 18.32 -15.01 -13.93
C SER A 577 19.47 -15.80 -14.57
N LEU A 578 19.14 -16.94 -15.19
CA LEU A 578 20.12 -17.70 -15.98
C LEU A 578 20.27 -17.15 -17.39
N ILE A 579 19.37 -16.26 -17.82
CA ILE A 579 19.48 -15.59 -19.12
C ILE A 579 20.32 -14.32 -18.99
N ASP A 580 20.01 -13.48 -18.01
CA ASP A 580 20.66 -12.17 -17.87
C ASP A 580 21.76 -12.16 -16.82
N ASN A 581 21.93 -13.23 -16.06
CA ASN A 581 23.01 -13.43 -15.08
C ASN A 581 22.97 -12.45 -13.91
N VAL A 582 21.83 -11.81 -13.66
CA VAL A 582 21.66 -10.87 -12.54
C VAL A 582 20.52 -11.34 -11.65
N SER A 583 20.52 -10.82 -10.42
CA SER A 583 19.45 -11.10 -9.47
C SER A 583 18.10 -10.63 -10.00
N LEU A 584 17.05 -11.42 -9.80
CA LEU A 584 15.70 -10.99 -10.10
C LEU A 584 15.26 -9.79 -9.24
N ALA A 585 15.99 -9.46 -8.18
CA ALA A 585 15.74 -8.25 -7.42
C ALA A 585 15.81 -7.00 -8.29
N ASN A 586 16.55 -7.05 -9.41
CA ASN A 586 16.72 -5.92 -10.31
C ASN A 586 15.60 -5.79 -11.35
N LYS A 587 14.58 -6.62 -11.25
CA LYS A 587 13.49 -6.68 -12.24
C LYS A 587 12.14 -6.47 -11.55
N GLY A 588 11.11 -6.27 -12.35
CA GLY A 588 9.75 -6.15 -11.85
C GLY A 588 9.26 -4.74 -11.60
N GLY A 589 10.07 -3.73 -11.94
CA GLY A 589 9.69 -2.34 -11.75
C GLY A 589 9.09 -1.68 -12.98
N GLY A 590 8.67 -2.45 -13.97
CA GLY A 590 8.09 -1.94 -15.19
C GLY A 590 6.89 -2.77 -15.64
N PHE A 591 6.41 -2.46 -16.84
CA PHE A 591 5.32 -3.22 -17.44
C PHE A 591 5.90 -4.47 -18.10
N GLU A 592 5.93 -5.55 -17.34
CA GLU A 592 6.54 -6.81 -17.75
C GLU A 592 5.89 -7.95 -16.98
N VAL A 593 6.29 -9.17 -17.26
CA VAL A 593 5.95 -10.34 -16.45
C VAL A 593 7.24 -10.75 -15.74
N LEU A 594 7.22 -10.76 -14.41
CA LEU A 594 8.41 -11.06 -13.62
C LEU A 594 8.48 -12.56 -13.34
N GLY A 595 9.63 -13.16 -13.62
CA GLY A 595 9.93 -14.53 -13.21
C GLY A 595 9.67 -15.61 -14.26
N ASN A 596 9.16 -15.26 -15.43
CA ASN A 596 8.90 -16.22 -16.50
C ASN A 596 10.19 -16.54 -17.28
N GLU A 597 11.19 -17.03 -16.57
CA GLU A 597 12.50 -17.34 -17.12
C GLU A 597 13.19 -18.38 -16.25
N PRO A 598 14.23 -19.06 -16.78
CA PRO A 598 14.95 -20.01 -15.95
C PRO A 598 15.78 -19.28 -14.90
N ILE A 599 15.75 -19.80 -13.68
CA ILE A 599 16.43 -19.16 -12.56
C ILE A 599 17.27 -20.17 -11.78
N SER A 600 18.23 -19.63 -11.03
CA SER A 600 18.94 -20.33 -9.96
C SER A 600 18.49 -19.71 -8.63
N SER A 601 18.26 -20.50 -7.60
CA SER A 601 17.90 -19.98 -6.30
C SER A 601 19.10 -19.91 -5.33
N ASP A 602 20.29 -19.67 -5.86
CA ASP A 602 21.54 -19.60 -5.08
C ASP A 602 21.98 -18.15 -4.80
N GLY A 603 21.19 -17.16 -5.19
CA GLY A 603 21.57 -15.76 -5.02
C GLY A 603 21.54 -15.31 -3.57
N LYS A 604 22.29 -14.23 -3.33
CA LYS A 604 22.35 -13.57 -2.03
C LYS A 604 22.10 -12.10 -2.21
N GLY A 605 21.77 -11.44 -1.10
CA GLY A 605 21.61 -10.00 -1.11
C GLY A 605 21.82 -9.45 0.27
N LYS A 606 22.03 -8.15 0.32
CA LYS A 606 22.07 -7.42 1.59
C LYS A 606 21.63 -6.00 1.38
N THR A 607 20.75 -5.55 2.25
CA THR A 607 20.37 -4.15 2.32
C THR A 607 20.54 -3.71 3.77
N TYR A 608 21.14 -2.54 3.97
CA TYR A 608 21.44 -2.10 5.32
C TYR A 608 21.56 -0.58 5.37
N GLY A 609 21.25 -0.03 6.52
CA GLY A 609 21.33 1.41 6.65
C GLY A 609 20.79 1.93 7.97
N ILE A 610 20.57 3.24 7.98
CA ILE A 610 20.04 3.97 9.14
C ILE A 610 18.87 4.81 8.68
N GLU A 611 17.79 4.81 9.48
CA GLU A 611 16.59 5.58 9.18
C GLU A 611 16.24 6.45 10.37
N THR A 612 16.07 7.75 10.13
CA THR A 612 15.68 8.72 11.15
C THR A 612 14.33 9.29 10.79
N LEU A 613 13.45 9.39 11.78
CA LEU A 613 12.07 9.81 11.59
C LEU A 613 11.69 10.81 12.67
N TYR A 614 11.05 11.92 12.26
CA TYR A 614 10.32 12.80 13.16
C TYR A 614 8.86 12.82 12.73
N GLN A 615 7.96 12.63 13.69
CA GLN A 615 6.52 12.61 13.40
C GLN A 615 5.78 13.43 14.42
N GLN A 616 4.90 14.32 13.92
CA GLN A 616 4.08 15.21 14.73
C GLN A 616 2.63 15.01 14.36
N LYS A 617 1.81 14.56 15.31
CA LYS A 617 0.36 14.56 15.15
C LYS A 617 -0.18 15.97 15.33
N LEU A 618 -1.41 16.21 14.91
CA LEU A 618 -1.97 17.56 14.93
C LEU A 618 -1.83 18.19 16.31
N ASN A 619 -1.05 19.28 16.37
CA ASN A 619 -0.85 20.06 17.57
C ASN A 619 -0.99 21.52 17.17
N LYS A 620 -1.93 22.20 17.82
CA LYS A 620 -2.35 23.52 17.37
C LYS A 620 -2.85 23.41 15.93
N ASN A 621 -2.08 23.87 14.96
CA ASN A 621 -2.52 23.88 13.58
C ASN A 621 -1.67 23.03 12.64
N PHE A 622 -0.63 22.36 13.16
CA PHE A 622 0.37 21.68 12.32
C PHE A 622 0.44 20.19 12.61
N TYR A 623 0.63 19.42 11.55
CA TYR A 623 0.98 17.99 11.63
C TYR A 623 1.93 17.67 10.49
N GLY A 624 2.78 16.64 10.70
CA GLY A 624 3.69 16.28 9.63
C GLY A 624 4.62 15.14 10.00
N VAL A 625 5.32 14.66 8.98
CA VAL A 625 6.30 13.57 9.07
C VAL A 625 7.52 13.97 8.25
N PHE A 626 8.70 13.79 8.82
CA PHE A 626 9.97 13.97 8.13
C PHE A 626 10.81 12.71 8.35
N ALA A 627 11.39 12.16 7.27
CA ALA A 627 12.21 10.97 7.38
C ALA A 627 13.43 11.07 6.48
N TYR A 628 14.52 10.50 6.93
CA TYR A 628 15.74 10.35 6.16
C TYR A 628 16.24 8.94 6.32
N THR A 629 16.50 8.26 5.20
CA THR A 629 17.06 6.92 5.17
C THR A 629 18.36 6.95 4.36
N PHE A 630 19.43 6.45 4.96
CA PHE A 630 20.71 6.24 4.30
C PHE A 630 20.93 4.73 4.24
N PHE A 631 21.13 4.18 3.02
CA PHE A 631 21.14 2.72 2.88
C PHE A 631 21.94 2.26 1.69
N TYR A 632 22.31 0.98 1.73
CA TYR A 632 22.93 0.24 0.63
C TYR A 632 22.01 -0.91 0.25
N SER A 633 21.93 -1.21 -1.05
CA SER A 633 21.15 -2.33 -1.58
C SER A 633 21.98 -3.06 -2.60
N ARG A 634 22.38 -4.30 -2.29
CA ARG A 634 23.27 -5.08 -3.14
C ARG A 634 22.79 -6.51 -3.24
N PHE A 635 22.81 -7.05 -4.46
CA PHE A 635 22.39 -8.42 -4.73
C PHE A 635 23.43 -9.07 -5.63
N THR A 636 23.63 -10.39 -5.47
CA THR A 636 24.67 -11.09 -6.21
C THR A 636 24.24 -11.42 -7.63
N SER A 637 25.21 -11.37 -8.55
CA SER A 637 25.06 -11.91 -9.89
C SER A 637 25.29 -13.43 -9.90
N ILE A 638 25.18 -14.03 -11.05
CA ILE A 638 25.44 -15.45 -11.20
C ILE A 638 26.84 -15.86 -10.74
N UNK A 639 27.57 -14.98 -10.82
CA UNK A 639 28.81 -15.15 -10.44
C UNK A 639 29.02 -15.07 -9.06
N GLY A 640 28.29 -14.64 -8.27
CA GLY A 640 28.32 -14.49 -6.84
C GLY A 640 28.85 -13.18 -6.30
N GLU A 641 29.16 -12.25 -7.15
CA GLU A 641 29.63 -10.92 -6.74
C GLU A 641 28.44 -10.03 -6.38
N TYR A 642 28.58 -9.23 -5.32
CA TYR A 642 27.55 -8.26 -4.93
C TYR A 642 27.64 -7.03 -5.84
N LEU A 643 26.51 -6.68 -6.44
CA LEU A 643 26.40 -5.48 -7.29
C LEU A 643 25.35 -4.56 -6.73
N PRO A 644 25.53 -3.25 -6.83
CA PRO A 644 24.43 -2.34 -6.44
C PRO A 644 23.17 -2.66 -7.23
N SER A 645 22.05 -2.74 -6.55
CA SER A 645 20.79 -3.01 -7.22
C SER A 645 20.28 -1.73 -7.87
N VAL A 646 19.25 -1.87 -8.73
CA VAL A 646 18.62 -0.73 -9.35
C VAL A 646 17.85 0.12 -8.32
N TRP A 647 17.75 -0.34 -7.08
CA TRP A 647 17.08 0.38 -5.99
C TRP A 647 18.07 1.07 -5.04
N ASP A 648 19.37 1.03 -5.32
CA ASP A 648 20.42 1.54 -4.41
C ASP A 648 20.62 3.04 -4.62
N SER A 649 19.59 3.82 -4.28
CA SER A 649 19.70 5.28 -4.42
C SER A 649 20.51 5.93 -3.29
N ARG A 650 20.87 5.20 -2.30
CA ARG A 650 21.71 5.60 -1.17
C ARG A 650 21.00 6.54 -0.18
N HIS A 651 20.27 7.54 -0.67
CA HIS A 651 19.63 8.55 0.18
C HIS A 651 18.16 8.65 -0.18
N LEU A 652 17.29 8.60 0.82
CA LEU A 652 15.86 8.88 0.67
C LEU A 652 15.46 9.91 1.72
N ILE A 653 14.84 11.00 1.27
CA ILE A 653 14.26 11.99 2.17
C ILE A 653 12.79 12.13 1.81
N SER A 654 11.94 12.16 2.81
CA SER A 654 10.53 12.44 2.59
C SER A 654 10.03 13.39 3.67
N PHE A 655 9.19 14.30 3.24
CA PHE A 655 8.47 15.21 4.13
C PHE A 655 7.04 15.30 3.63
N SER A 656 6.09 15.22 4.57
CA SER A 656 4.72 15.60 4.27
C SER A 656 4.14 16.24 5.51
N GLY A 657 3.31 17.26 5.30
CA GLY A 657 2.71 17.96 6.42
C GLY A 657 1.61 18.88 5.99
N GLY A 658 0.79 19.28 6.97
CA GLY A 658 -0.32 20.17 6.73
C GLY A 658 -0.45 21.20 7.81
N TYR A 659 -1.06 22.32 7.46
CA TYR A 659 -1.34 23.42 8.37
C TYR A 659 -2.80 23.81 8.23
N LYS A 660 -3.53 23.79 9.35
CA LYS A 660 -4.94 24.16 9.40
C LYS A 660 -5.06 25.66 9.52
N LEU A 661 -5.79 26.27 8.62
CA LEU A 661 -6.07 27.68 8.63
C LEU A 661 -7.51 27.94 9.09
N LYS A 662 -7.87 29.20 9.29
CA LYS A 662 -9.22 29.57 9.69
C LYS A 662 -10.22 29.26 8.58
N LYS A 663 -11.50 29.12 8.97
CA LYS A 663 -12.63 28.91 8.04
C LYS A 663 -12.49 27.65 7.20
N ASN A 664 -11.92 26.58 7.80
CA ASN A 664 -11.80 25.26 7.16
C ASN A 664 -10.96 25.26 5.89
N TRP A 665 -9.95 26.12 5.84
CA TRP A 665 -8.87 26.05 4.87
C TRP A 665 -7.74 25.21 5.42
N GLU A 666 -7.07 24.49 4.53
CA GLU A 666 -5.87 23.74 4.90
C GLU A 666 -4.87 23.81 3.76
N ILE A 667 -3.60 24.03 4.11
CA ILE A 667 -2.52 23.98 3.16
C ILE A 667 -1.62 22.81 3.53
N SER A 668 -1.20 22.02 2.54
CA SER A 668 -0.32 20.90 2.80
C SER A 668 0.75 20.83 1.73
N ALA A 669 1.87 20.21 2.09
CA ALA A 669 3.02 20.10 1.20
C ALA A 669 3.69 18.76 1.36
N ARG A 670 4.32 18.29 0.28
CA ARG A 670 5.10 17.07 0.26
C ARG A 670 6.41 17.34 -0.46
N TRP A 671 7.48 16.77 0.06
CA TRP A 671 8.79 16.81 -0.60
C TRP A 671 9.39 15.42 -0.55
N ARG A 672 9.87 14.95 -1.70
CA ARG A 672 10.57 13.67 -1.83
C ARG A 672 11.89 13.89 -2.51
N PHE A 673 12.93 13.26 -1.98
CA PHE A 673 14.28 13.29 -2.54
C PHE A 673 14.83 11.87 -2.54
N SER A 674 15.49 11.50 -3.65
CA SER A 674 16.20 10.24 -3.78
C SER A 674 17.56 10.52 -4.39
N GLY A 675 18.60 9.87 -3.89
CA GLY A 675 19.93 10.00 -4.44
C GLY A 675 20.02 9.40 -5.83
N LYS A 676 21.22 9.39 -6.38
CA LYS A 676 21.45 8.88 -7.74
C LYS A 676 21.16 7.39 -7.78
N THR A 677 20.15 7.01 -8.56
CA THR A 677 19.65 5.64 -8.62
C THR A 677 20.33 4.89 -9.76
N PRO A 678 20.92 3.71 -9.51
CA PRO A 678 21.45 2.90 -10.61
C PRO A 678 20.36 2.48 -11.58
N PHE A 679 20.72 2.31 -12.83
CA PHE A 679 19.78 1.78 -13.82
C PHE A 679 20.52 0.92 -14.81
N VAL A 680 19.78 0.12 -15.59
CA VAL A 680 20.38 -0.75 -16.61
C VAL A 680 20.13 -0.11 -17.97
N PRO A 681 21.17 0.26 -18.71
CA PRO A 681 20.96 0.94 -19.99
C PRO A 681 20.49 -0.01 -21.08
N VAL A 682 19.92 0.56 -22.13
CA VAL A 682 19.47 -0.19 -23.29
C VAL A 682 20.69 -0.69 -24.08
N ASN A 683 20.66 -1.97 -24.50
CA ASN A 683 21.61 -2.55 -25.43
C ASN A 683 21.14 -2.21 -26.84
N ILE A 684 21.75 -1.22 -27.46
CA ILE A 684 21.29 -0.68 -28.73
C ILE A 684 21.36 -1.74 -29.85
N UNK A 685 22.16 -2.39 -29.84
CA UNK A 685 22.39 -3.38 -30.75
C UNK A 685 21.39 -4.45 -30.77
N ALA A 686 21.35 -4.96 -29.65
CA ALA A 686 20.40 -6.06 -29.50
C ALA A 686 18.97 -5.58 -29.67
N THR A 687 18.65 -4.39 -29.22
CA THR A 687 17.31 -3.86 -29.33
C THR A 687 16.92 -3.60 -30.78
N LEU A 688 17.84 -3.13 -31.61
CA LEU A 688 17.54 -2.91 -33.02
C LEU A 688 17.12 -4.22 -33.70
N VAL A 689 17.79 -5.32 -33.39
CA VAL A 689 17.48 -6.63 -33.94
C VAL A 689 16.10 -7.11 -33.48
N SER A 690 15.76 -6.88 -32.20
CA SER A 690 14.55 -7.41 -31.58
C SER A 690 13.39 -6.40 -31.54
N TYR A 691 13.58 -5.18 -32.03
CA TYR A 691 12.60 -4.13 -31.93
C TYR A 691 11.21 -4.63 -32.34
N PRO A 692 10.12 -4.37 -31.62
CA PRO A 692 10.00 -3.39 -30.55
C PRO A 692 10.33 -3.89 -29.13
N GLU A 693 10.92 -5.08 -28.97
CA GLU A 693 11.35 -5.55 -27.67
C GLU A 693 12.64 -4.81 -27.30
N ILE A 694 12.63 -4.16 -26.12
CA ILE A 694 13.79 -3.43 -25.60
C ILE A 694 14.66 -4.41 -24.82
N ILE A 695 15.93 -4.52 -25.21
CA ILE A 695 16.88 -5.40 -24.53
C ILE A 695 17.81 -4.54 -23.69
N LEU A 696 17.87 -4.85 -22.40
CA LEU A 696 18.72 -4.11 -21.48
C LEU A 696 20.10 -4.78 -21.39
N ASP A 697 21.13 -3.96 -21.19
CA ASP A 697 22.49 -4.43 -21.05
C ASP A 697 22.82 -4.66 -19.58
N TYR A 698 22.44 -5.84 -19.07
CA TYR A 698 22.63 -6.15 -17.65
C TYR A 698 24.10 -6.27 -17.26
N GLN A 699 25.02 -6.42 -18.22
CA GLN A 699 26.44 -6.40 -17.90
C GLN A 699 26.89 -5.04 -17.37
N LYS A 700 26.12 -3.98 -17.64
CA LYS A 700 26.43 -2.64 -17.17
C LYS A 700 25.72 -2.30 -15.85
N LEU A 701 25.04 -3.26 -15.23
CA LEU A 701 24.39 -3.03 -13.93
C LEU A 701 25.42 -2.54 -12.92
N GLY A 702 25.09 -1.47 -12.21
CA GLY A 702 25.97 -0.90 -11.19
C GLY A 702 27.01 0.08 -11.73
N THR A 703 27.04 0.30 -13.03
CA THR A 703 28.06 1.21 -13.63
C THR A 703 27.50 2.58 -14.00
N VAL A 704 26.18 2.72 -14.17
CA VAL A 704 25.56 3.98 -14.56
C VAL A 704 24.44 4.32 -13.60
N LYS A 705 24.22 5.61 -13.37
CA LYS A 705 23.23 6.11 -12.44
C LYS A 705 22.46 7.28 -13.03
N LEU A 706 21.20 7.39 -12.65
CA LEU A 706 20.40 8.58 -12.95
C LEU A 706 20.81 9.73 -12.03
N ASN A 707 20.45 10.94 -12.41
CA ASN A 707 20.58 12.09 -11.52
C ASN A 707 19.60 11.95 -10.35
N THR A 708 19.78 12.80 -9.34
CA THR A 708 18.93 12.77 -8.15
C THR A 708 17.48 13.06 -8.51
N PHE A 709 16.57 12.43 -7.78
CA PHE A 709 15.14 12.70 -7.86
C PHE A 709 14.78 13.73 -6.79
N ASN A 710 14.04 14.77 -7.19
CA ASN A 710 13.67 15.85 -6.28
C ASN A 710 12.32 16.37 -6.74
N GLN A 711 11.28 16.21 -5.92
CA GLN A 711 9.94 16.67 -6.29
C GLN A 711 9.22 17.20 -5.07
N ALA A 712 8.66 18.39 -5.20
CA ALA A 712 7.83 19.01 -4.18
C ALA A 712 6.43 19.25 -4.73
N ASP A 713 5.42 19.01 -3.90
CA ASP A 713 4.01 19.19 -4.26
C ASP A 713 3.33 20.05 -3.20
N ILE A 714 2.33 20.81 -3.60
CA ILE A 714 1.57 21.67 -2.68
C ILE A 714 0.08 21.50 -2.97
N ARG A 715 -0.73 21.59 -1.91
CA ARG A 715 -2.17 21.38 -2.02
C ARG A 715 -2.91 22.33 -1.09
N PHE A 716 -4.02 22.83 -1.58
CA PHE A 716 -4.93 23.72 -0.86
C PHE A 716 -6.32 23.05 -0.80
N ASP A 717 -6.87 22.95 0.40
CA ASP A 717 -8.20 22.40 0.60
C ASP A 717 -9.11 23.45 1.22
N LYS A 718 -10.36 23.49 0.78
CA LYS A 718 -11.41 24.31 1.40
C LYS A 718 -12.65 23.46 1.59
N LYS A 719 -13.17 23.50 2.81
CA LYS A 719 -14.39 22.73 3.15
C LYS A 719 -15.53 23.69 3.41
N TRP A 720 -16.67 23.38 2.79
CA TRP A 720 -17.94 24.05 3.06
C TRP A 720 -18.86 23.06 3.73
N ASN A 721 -19.45 23.49 4.87
CA ASN A 721 -20.37 22.68 5.64
C ASN A 721 -21.75 23.25 5.50
N LEU A 722 -22.63 22.51 4.81
CA LEU A 722 -24.00 22.93 4.52
C LEU A 722 -24.99 22.11 5.34
N LYS A 723 -26.28 22.44 5.26
CA LYS A 723 -27.29 21.80 6.09
C LYS A 723 -27.45 20.31 5.80
N LYS A 724 -27.36 19.90 4.52
CA LYS A 724 -27.58 18.51 4.13
C LYS A 724 -26.40 17.90 3.36
N LEU A 725 -25.30 18.60 3.27
CA LEU A 725 -24.10 18.03 2.66
C LEU A 725 -22.85 18.78 3.11
N SER A 726 -21.73 18.11 3.01
CA SER A 726 -20.42 18.72 3.17
C SER A 726 -19.67 18.61 1.86
N PHE A 727 -18.94 19.65 1.54
CA PHE A 727 -18.25 19.74 0.25
C PHE A 727 -16.79 20.12 0.50
N ASN A 728 -15.86 19.33 0.00
CA ASN A 728 -14.43 19.64 0.07
C ASN A 728 -13.92 19.82 -1.36
N LEU A 729 -13.29 20.95 -1.62
CA LEU A 729 -12.65 21.24 -2.88
C LEU A 729 -11.16 21.36 -2.65
N TYR A 730 -10.35 20.73 -3.49
CA TYR A 730 -8.91 20.89 -3.38
C TYR A 730 -8.31 21.26 -4.74
N PHE A 731 -7.23 22.00 -4.65
CA PHE A 731 -6.37 22.36 -5.78
C PHE A 731 -4.95 21.99 -5.39
N GLN A 732 -4.25 21.28 -6.29
CA GLN A 732 -2.87 20.93 -6.01
C GLN A 732 -2.01 21.12 -7.23
N ILE A 733 -0.73 21.35 -7.00
CA ILE A 733 0.28 21.43 -8.05
C ILE A 733 1.38 20.44 -7.69
N GLU A 734 1.56 19.42 -8.52
CA GLU A 734 2.67 18.50 -8.40
C GLU A 734 3.88 19.10 -9.08
N ASN A 735 5.05 18.92 -8.47
CA ASN A 735 6.32 19.46 -8.97
C ASN A 735 6.26 20.99 -9.12
N PHE A 736 5.76 21.67 -8.07
CA PHE A 736 5.55 23.09 -8.17
C PHE A 736 6.86 23.90 -8.19
N LEU A 737 7.99 23.29 -7.78
CA LEU A 737 9.31 23.93 -7.87
C LEU A 737 9.99 23.67 -9.22
N VAL A 738 9.30 23.01 -10.14
CA VAL A 738 9.72 22.83 -11.54
C VAL A 738 11.09 22.14 -11.64
N GLN A 739 11.25 21.05 -10.88
CA GLN A 739 12.48 20.25 -10.94
C GLN A 739 12.41 19.24 -12.07
N SER A 740 13.53 18.99 -12.71
CA SER A 740 13.63 17.96 -13.74
C SER A 740 13.59 16.58 -13.12
N ILE A 741 12.68 15.72 -13.59
CA ILE A 741 12.53 14.36 -13.11
C ILE A 741 13.41 13.45 -13.97
N PRO A 742 14.36 12.72 -13.37
CA PRO A 742 15.27 11.91 -14.18
C PRO A 742 14.61 10.65 -14.74
N PHE A 743 14.93 10.33 -15.98
CA PHE A 743 14.50 9.12 -16.68
C PHE A 743 15.69 8.47 -17.36
N PRO A 744 15.69 7.13 -17.50
CA PRO A 744 16.65 6.50 -18.39
C PRO A 744 16.44 6.97 -19.82
N LYS A 745 17.52 6.95 -20.60
CA LYS A 745 17.43 7.31 -22.02
C LYS A 745 16.46 6.37 -22.74
N GLU A 746 15.63 6.95 -23.59
CA GLU A 746 14.68 6.19 -24.39
C GLU A 746 15.11 6.21 -25.86
N TYR A 747 14.76 5.15 -26.59
CA TYR A 747 15.19 4.97 -27.97
C TYR A 747 14.00 4.60 -28.84
N GLY A 748 14.06 5.02 -30.10
CA GLY A 748 13.09 4.65 -31.09
C GLY A 748 13.76 4.50 -32.44
N LEU A 749 13.05 3.95 -33.43
CA LEU A 749 13.56 3.84 -34.79
C LEU A 749 13.73 5.23 -35.40
N ASN A 750 14.81 5.42 -36.16
CA ASN A 750 15.10 6.69 -36.80
C ASN A 750 14.09 6.95 -37.91
N ARG A 751 13.42 8.10 -37.85
CA ARG A 751 12.38 8.49 -38.79
C ARG A 751 12.58 9.94 -39.26
N ASP A 752 12.10 10.23 -40.45
CA ASP A 752 12.15 11.61 -40.94
C ASP A 752 11.00 12.43 -40.31
N GLN A 753 10.89 13.70 -40.72
CA GLN A 753 9.90 14.59 -40.13
C GLN A 753 8.47 14.20 -40.48
N SER A 754 8.24 13.43 -41.54
CA SER A 754 6.93 12.93 -41.91
C SER A 754 6.59 11.60 -41.24
N GLY A 755 7.55 11.00 -40.49
CA GLY A 755 7.36 9.75 -39.81
C GLY A 755 7.80 8.51 -40.57
N LEU A 756 8.41 8.68 -41.75
CA LEU A 756 8.88 7.54 -42.54
C LEU A 756 10.23 7.04 -41.99
N LEU A 757 10.39 5.71 -42.00
CA LEU A 757 11.63 5.10 -41.57
C LEU A 757 12.80 5.49 -42.49
N ILE A 758 13.93 5.78 -41.87
CA ILE A 758 15.18 6.07 -42.58
C ILE A 758 15.98 4.79 -42.72
N GLN A 759 16.43 4.49 -43.93
CA GLN A 759 17.23 3.30 -44.18
C GLN A 759 18.72 3.64 -44.21
N PRO A 760 19.62 2.78 -43.72
CA PRO A 760 19.33 1.53 -43.01
C PRO A 760 18.72 1.79 -41.65
N LEU A 761 17.95 0.83 -41.13
CA LEU A 761 17.33 0.98 -39.83
C LEU A 761 18.35 1.23 -38.74
N SER A 762 18.05 2.15 -37.86
CA SER A 762 18.90 2.45 -36.71
C SER A 762 18.02 2.93 -35.55
N LEU A 763 18.57 2.83 -34.34
CA LEU A 763 17.94 3.41 -33.17
C LEU A 763 18.54 4.77 -32.87
N VAL A 764 17.69 5.71 -32.50
CA VAL A 764 18.11 7.05 -32.09
C VAL A 764 17.60 7.34 -30.69
N GLU A 765 18.37 8.12 -29.97
CA GLU A 765 17.98 8.57 -28.64
C GLU A 765 16.86 9.62 -28.76
N LEU A 766 15.82 9.46 -27.96
CA LEU A 766 14.70 10.38 -27.93
C LEU A 766 14.83 11.30 -26.73
N SER A 767 14.55 12.59 -26.96
CA SER A 767 14.67 13.59 -25.90
C SER A 767 13.35 13.79 -25.20
N ARG A 768 13.37 13.83 -23.86
CA ARG A 768 12.21 14.13 -23.02
C ARG A 768 12.35 15.46 -22.28
N ASP A 769 13.29 16.30 -22.70
CA ASP A 769 13.65 17.49 -21.92
C ASP A 769 12.48 18.41 -21.62
N ASP A 770 11.52 18.52 -22.54
CA ASP A 770 10.41 19.44 -22.35
C ASP A 770 9.28 18.91 -21.50
N ARG A 771 9.30 17.63 -21.14
CA ARG A 771 8.21 17.01 -20.38
C ARG A 771 8.57 16.66 -18.94
N SER A 772 9.85 16.53 -18.63
CA SER A 772 10.28 16.00 -17.34
C SER A 772 10.23 17.02 -16.22
N ASN A 773 10.08 18.31 -16.52
CA ASN A 773 10.07 19.37 -15.52
C ASN A 773 8.76 20.16 -15.47
N THR A 774 7.67 19.58 -15.96
CA THR A 774 6.38 20.28 -16.03
C THR A 774 5.63 20.18 -14.71
N PRO A 775 5.18 21.30 -14.12
CA PRO A 775 4.24 21.23 -13.01
C PRO A 775 2.89 20.70 -13.48
N ILE A 776 2.25 19.89 -12.64
CA ILE A 776 0.97 19.27 -12.99
C ILE A 776 -0.09 19.79 -12.03
N PRO A 777 -0.95 20.73 -12.46
CA PRO A 777 -2.06 21.15 -11.63
C PRO A 777 -3.21 20.18 -11.71
N SER A 778 -3.95 20.03 -10.64
CA SER A 778 -5.17 19.26 -10.64
C SER A 778 -6.15 19.81 -9.61
N ILE A 779 -7.41 19.49 -9.81
CA ILE A 779 -8.49 19.92 -8.95
C ILE A 779 -9.38 18.71 -8.70
N GLY A 780 -9.93 18.65 -7.48
CA GLY A 780 -10.83 17.56 -7.14
C GLY A 780 -11.79 17.98 -6.05
N PHE A 781 -12.83 17.18 -5.85
CA PHE A 781 -13.80 17.47 -4.80
C PHE A 781 -14.44 16.19 -4.29
N VAL A 782 -15.01 16.34 -3.09
CA VAL A 782 -15.75 15.28 -2.42
C VAL A 782 -17.05 15.87 -1.87
N UNK A 783 -18.03 15.29 -2.00
CA UNK A 783 -19.20 15.59 -1.56
C UNK A 783 -19.67 14.55 -0.69
N ASP A 784 -19.98 14.87 0.46
CA ASP A 784 -20.60 13.95 1.43
C ASP A 784 -22.07 14.29 1.63
N PHE A 785 -22.91 13.27 1.54
CA PHE A 785 -24.37 13.47 1.70
C PHE A 785 -24.97 12.39 2.58
#